data_5e2ca40dfce7998a9799f89266937c13
#
_entry.id   5e2ca40dfce7998a9799f89266937c13
#
_cell.length_a   1.000
_cell.length_b   1.000
_cell.length_c   1.000
_cell.angle_alpha   90.00
_cell.angle_beta   90.00
_cell.angle_gamma   90.00
#
_symmetry.space_group_name_H-M   'P 1'
#
loop_
_entity.id
_entity.type
_entity.pdbx_description
1 polymer ?
#
loop_
_entity_poly.entity_id
_entity_poly.type
_entity_poly.pdbx_seq_one_letter_code
_entity_poly.pdbx_strand_id
1 'polypeptide(L)'
;MDCASCAKSIEKGVAGLPDVEEATINFTTGTLRVAGAAAPERVVARVRELGYDVASGEEEKGGKGKGESGGHDHRDNGSPAQKSSGLISYLWNRTDTRLALLAALLVIPGIIFDELLPGLGIESPVFAAMSVLAMIIAGYPVARSALTSLRINREITINLLMTIAAVGAVIIGAYTEAGLVMVLFALSEGLEGYTANRARDAIGSLSELAPATATAVRDGVETPIPVEALRVGDHIVVKPGERLAMDGRVLAGVSAVNQAPITGESRPVDKAAGDEVFAGSVNGHGALEVEVTHLAEDNTISRMIRLVADAQEGRAPAQRFVDRFARVYTPLVVFIAILVAIIPPLFFGEPFWNPAPDVQGWFYKALALLVVACPCALVISTPVTLISAISNGARQGVLFKGGVFLEELSRVKAIGFDKTGTITRGQPAVVGVHAANCGEEIRNYELRITNGEIGGQACEACDDVLALAAAVERRSEHPLAGAVVAEAEARGLNERYASTDVAALTGRGISGQVNGRTVTVGSHAYFEGDATHDPYHDRIAAADAQGLTTVLVSEDDAYRGYIAMADTTRQGAAEAMADLSKMGVASLVMLTGDHAATAERIATEVGLTDVRAGLLPADKVAAVEELRAKYGNVAMVGDGINDTPALAAASVGLAMGRTAQALETADVVLLGDDLRQLPFAVRLARMAMNTVRVNVALSIGIKVVFFVLVLIGSGSMWMAVLADLGTSLLVTANGMRMLR
;
A
#
# COMPACT_ATOMS: atom_id res chain seq x y z
N MET A 1 -9.88 -19.73 7.64
CA MET A 1 -8.70 -20.03 6.80
C MET A 1 -7.50 -19.36 7.41
N ASP A 2 -6.48 -20.14 7.85
CA ASP A 2 -5.51 -19.64 8.82
C ASP A 2 -4.05 -19.75 8.37
N CYS A 3 -3.79 -20.37 7.22
CA CYS A 3 -2.43 -20.51 6.70
C CYS A 3 -2.39 -20.42 5.16
N ALA A 4 -1.24 -19.96 4.63
CA ALA A 4 -1.05 -19.83 3.18
C ALA A 4 -1.15 -21.19 2.42
N SER A 5 -0.79 -22.30 3.08
CA SER A 5 -0.98 -23.65 2.52
C SER A 5 -2.45 -24.05 2.47
N CYS A 6 -3.25 -23.61 3.45
CA CYS A 6 -4.69 -23.81 3.47
C CYS A 6 -5.37 -23.10 2.28
N ALA A 7 -4.96 -21.84 2.02
CA ALA A 7 -5.45 -21.08 0.87
C ALA A 7 -5.15 -21.81 -0.44
N LYS A 8 -3.92 -22.30 -0.64
CA LYS A 8 -3.55 -23.08 -1.82
C LYS A 8 -4.36 -24.37 -1.96
N SER A 9 -4.64 -25.05 -0.85
CA SER A 9 -5.43 -26.29 -0.87
C SER A 9 -6.87 -26.02 -1.34
N ILE A 10 -7.46 -24.89 -0.91
CA ILE A 10 -8.79 -24.49 -1.36
C ILE A 10 -8.75 -24.09 -2.85
N GLU A 11 -7.83 -23.22 -3.23
CA GLU A 11 -7.64 -22.76 -4.61
C GLU A 11 -7.55 -23.93 -5.59
N LYS A 12 -6.66 -24.90 -5.30
CA LYS A 12 -6.45 -26.08 -6.13
C LYS A 12 -7.65 -27.05 -6.09
N GLY A 13 -8.25 -27.23 -4.92
CA GLY A 13 -9.40 -28.09 -4.76
C GLY A 13 -10.64 -27.58 -5.52
N VAL A 14 -10.82 -26.25 -5.57
CA VAL A 14 -11.91 -25.60 -6.32
C VAL A 14 -11.57 -25.53 -7.81
N ALA A 15 -10.35 -25.21 -8.20
CA ALA A 15 -9.92 -25.25 -9.60
C ALA A 15 -10.02 -26.66 -10.24
N GLY A 16 -10.06 -27.73 -9.44
CA GLY A 16 -10.29 -29.08 -9.91
C GLY A 16 -11.77 -29.44 -10.17
N LEU A 17 -12.71 -28.52 -9.95
CA LEU A 17 -14.10 -28.75 -10.28
C LEU A 17 -14.35 -28.61 -11.79
N PRO A 18 -15.24 -29.43 -12.39
CA PRO A 18 -15.68 -29.21 -13.74
C PRO A 18 -16.40 -27.85 -13.81
N ASP A 19 -16.23 -27.12 -14.90
CA ASP A 19 -16.78 -25.80 -15.17
C ASP A 19 -16.14 -24.62 -14.39
N VAL A 20 -15.00 -24.82 -13.73
CA VAL A 20 -14.14 -23.78 -13.16
C VAL A 20 -12.94 -23.56 -14.09
N GLU A 21 -12.81 -22.34 -14.62
CA GLU A 21 -11.67 -21.95 -15.47
C GLU A 21 -10.51 -21.46 -14.62
N GLU A 22 -10.81 -20.67 -13.59
CA GLU A 22 -9.82 -20.15 -12.67
C GLU A 22 -10.43 -20.02 -11.27
N ALA A 23 -9.63 -20.34 -10.25
CA ALA A 23 -9.99 -20.12 -8.85
C ALA A 23 -8.81 -19.46 -8.16
N THR A 24 -9.04 -18.28 -7.59
CA THR A 24 -8.02 -17.52 -6.85
C THR A 24 -8.57 -17.16 -5.47
N ILE A 25 -7.80 -17.44 -4.44
CA ILE A 25 -8.18 -17.08 -3.08
C ILE A 25 -7.29 -15.98 -2.54
N ASN A 26 -7.91 -14.88 -2.13
CA ASN A 26 -7.21 -13.86 -1.37
C ASN A 26 -7.07 -14.34 0.09
N PHE A 27 -5.84 -14.71 0.45
CA PHE A 27 -5.55 -15.20 1.80
C PHE A 27 -5.86 -14.17 2.88
N THR A 28 -5.78 -12.87 2.58
CA THR A 28 -5.92 -11.79 3.54
C THR A 28 -7.36 -11.40 3.78
N THR A 29 -8.16 -11.27 2.73
CA THR A 29 -9.60 -10.96 2.86
C THR A 29 -10.42 -12.21 3.15
N GLY A 30 -9.84 -13.40 2.90
CA GLY A 30 -10.58 -14.66 2.96
C GLY A 30 -11.53 -14.86 1.79
N THR A 31 -11.46 -14.03 0.76
CA THR A 31 -12.36 -14.05 -0.39
C THR A 31 -11.87 -15.02 -1.44
N LEU A 32 -12.74 -15.91 -1.90
CA LEU A 32 -12.52 -16.82 -3.01
C LEU A 32 -13.20 -16.27 -4.25
N ARG A 33 -12.44 -15.96 -5.29
CA ARG A 33 -12.93 -15.60 -6.62
C ARG A 33 -12.86 -16.85 -7.52
N VAL A 34 -13.94 -17.13 -8.21
CA VAL A 34 -14.02 -18.27 -9.13
C VAL A 34 -14.53 -17.75 -10.46
N ALA A 35 -13.76 -17.99 -11.52
CA ALA A 35 -14.15 -17.76 -12.90
C ALA A 35 -14.58 -19.08 -13.52
N GLY A 36 -15.71 -19.08 -14.25
CA GLY A 36 -16.27 -20.25 -14.91
C GLY A 36 -17.78 -20.35 -14.75
N ALA A 37 -18.38 -21.44 -15.25
CA ALA A 37 -19.82 -21.70 -15.21
C ALA A 37 -20.25 -22.57 -14.01
N ALA A 38 -19.37 -22.83 -13.05
CA ALA A 38 -19.65 -23.69 -11.89
C ALA A 38 -20.70 -23.03 -10.97
N ALA A 39 -21.71 -23.80 -10.56
CA ALA A 39 -22.73 -23.32 -9.64
C ALA A 39 -22.12 -22.96 -8.27
N PRO A 40 -22.45 -21.81 -7.65
CA PRO A 40 -21.91 -21.37 -6.35
C PRO A 40 -22.06 -22.42 -5.26
N GLU A 41 -23.16 -23.15 -5.24
CA GLU A 41 -23.43 -24.22 -4.25
C GLU A 41 -22.40 -25.36 -4.33
N ARG A 42 -21.93 -25.69 -5.54
CA ARG A 42 -20.88 -26.70 -5.76
C ARG A 42 -19.52 -26.24 -5.24
N VAL A 43 -19.21 -24.95 -5.44
CA VAL A 43 -18.01 -24.32 -4.93
C VAL A 43 -18.02 -24.33 -3.40
N VAL A 44 -19.12 -23.90 -2.79
CA VAL A 44 -19.30 -23.91 -1.32
C VAL A 44 -19.21 -25.33 -0.76
N ALA A 45 -19.87 -26.31 -1.40
CA ALA A 45 -19.79 -27.71 -0.99
C ALA A 45 -18.33 -28.22 -1.04
N ARG A 46 -17.59 -27.86 -2.10
CA ARG A 46 -16.18 -28.23 -2.25
C ARG A 46 -15.29 -27.63 -1.18
N VAL A 47 -15.50 -26.35 -0.84
CA VAL A 47 -14.76 -25.68 0.26
C VAL A 47 -15.04 -26.37 1.59
N ARG A 48 -16.30 -26.78 1.85
CA ARG A 48 -16.68 -27.53 3.07
C ARG A 48 -16.10 -28.95 3.08
N GLU A 49 -16.03 -29.64 1.95
CA GLU A 49 -15.36 -30.94 1.84
C GLU A 49 -13.86 -30.84 2.17
N LEU A 50 -13.23 -29.72 1.84
CA LEU A 50 -11.84 -29.45 2.19
C LEU A 50 -11.65 -29.12 3.68
N GLY A 51 -12.74 -29.01 4.46
CA GLY A 51 -12.71 -28.78 5.90
C GLY A 51 -12.75 -27.29 6.30
N TYR A 52 -13.14 -26.42 5.39
CA TYR A 52 -13.28 -24.97 5.64
C TYR A 52 -14.74 -24.55 5.59
N ASP A 53 -15.11 -23.54 6.39
CA ASP A 53 -16.45 -22.98 6.36
C ASP A 53 -16.49 -21.72 5.49
N VAL A 54 -17.65 -21.46 4.89
CA VAL A 54 -17.89 -20.28 4.05
C VAL A 54 -18.88 -19.41 4.78
N ALA A 55 -18.49 -18.16 5.11
CA ALA A 55 -19.39 -17.15 5.59
C ALA A 55 -20.38 -16.82 4.44
N SER A 56 -21.69 -16.83 4.70
CA SER A 56 -22.70 -16.39 3.74
C SER A 56 -22.59 -14.88 3.57
N GLY A 57 -21.85 -14.45 2.56
CA GLY A 57 -21.88 -13.08 2.04
C GLY A 57 -23.01 -12.97 1.02
N GLU A 58 -23.69 -11.85 0.97
CA GLU A 58 -24.73 -11.55 0.00
C GLU A 58 -24.21 -11.71 -1.44
N GLU A 59 -25.03 -12.36 -2.30
CA GLU A 59 -24.75 -12.52 -3.72
C GLU A 59 -24.76 -11.14 -4.41
N GLU A 60 -23.65 -10.73 -5.02
CA GLU A 60 -23.67 -9.70 -6.06
C GLU A 60 -24.50 -10.20 -7.26
N LYS A 61 -25.77 -9.84 -7.28
CA LYS A 61 -26.65 -10.05 -8.44
C LYS A 61 -26.38 -9.01 -9.52
N GLY A 62 -25.46 -9.30 -10.40
CA GLY A 62 -25.46 -8.73 -11.73
C GLY A 62 -26.50 -9.41 -12.60
N GLY A 63 -27.68 -8.81 -12.80
CA GLY A 63 -28.63 -9.35 -13.76
C GLY A 63 -30.09 -8.88 -13.57
N LYS A 64 -30.57 -8.08 -14.49
CA LYS A 64 -31.90 -7.49 -14.67
C LYS A 64 -33.09 -8.38 -14.28
N GLY A 65 -34.09 -7.82 -13.59
CA GLY A 65 -35.51 -8.22 -13.77
C GLY A 65 -36.39 -8.11 -12.54
N LYS A 66 -37.24 -7.09 -12.54
CA LYS A 66 -38.61 -6.96 -12.00
C LYS A 66 -39.00 -7.55 -10.62
N GLY A 67 -39.32 -6.63 -9.74
CA GLY A 67 -40.34 -6.47 -8.72
C GLY A 67 -41.07 -7.67 -8.13
N GLU A 68 -41.09 -7.67 -6.79
CA GLU A 68 -42.34 -7.75 -6.03
C GLU A 68 -42.06 -7.59 -4.53
N SER A 69 -42.93 -6.88 -3.87
CA SER A 69 -42.97 -6.51 -2.48
C SER A 69 -43.17 -7.69 -1.52
N GLY A 70 -42.41 -7.73 -0.42
CA GLY A 70 -42.67 -8.62 0.70
C GLY A 70 -41.77 -8.26 1.87
N GLY A 71 -42.33 -7.53 2.86
CA GLY A 71 -41.62 -7.17 4.07
C GLY A 71 -41.31 -8.38 4.94
N HIS A 72 -40.09 -8.47 5.38
CA HIS A 72 -39.68 -9.26 6.52
C HIS A 72 -38.60 -8.54 7.33
N ASP A 73 -38.88 -8.41 8.60
CA ASP A 73 -37.98 -7.94 9.66
C ASP A 73 -36.59 -8.61 9.57
N HIS A 74 -35.57 -7.87 9.22
CA HIS A 74 -34.18 -8.30 9.37
C HIS A 74 -33.60 -7.70 10.62
N ARG A 75 -33.46 -8.52 11.64
CA ARG A 75 -32.55 -8.27 12.75
C ARG A 75 -31.11 -8.26 12.22
N ASP A 76 -30.53 -7.09 12.29
CA ASP A 76 -29.12 -6.83 12.11
C ASP A 76 -28.26 -7.82 12.91
N ASN A 77 -27.53 -8.70 12.19
CA ASN A 77 -26.37 -9.41 12.68
C ASN A 77 -25.17 -9.00 11.83
N GLY A 78 -24.88 -7.71 11.78
CA GLY A 78 -23.56 -7.20 11.41
C GLY A 78 -22.57 -7.71 12.46
N SER A 79 -21.71 -8.67 12.10
CA SER A 79 -20.60 -9.08 12.95
C SER A 79 -19.75 -7.86 13.27
N PRO A 80 -19.64 -7.42 14.54
CA PRO A 80 -18.76 -6.34 14.89
C PRO A 80 -17.34 -6.79 14.56
N ALA A 81 -16.55 -5.93 13.87
CA ALA A 81 -15.12 -6.13 13.71
C ALA A 81 -14.55 -6.55 15.07
N GLN A 82 -14.08 -7.79 15.14
CA GLN A 82 -13.61 -8.39 16.39
C GLN A 82 -12.40 -7.58 16.83
N LYS A 83 -12.58 -6.69 17.81
CA LYS A 83 -11.47 -6.05 18.53
C LYS A 83 -10.45 -7.12 18.84
N SER A 84 -9.19 -6.87 18.54
CA SER A 84 -8.06 -7.78 18.70
C SER A 84 -8.16 -8.52 20.04
N SER A 85 -8.70 -9.73 19.99
CA SER A 85 -8.75 -10.61 21.15
C SER A 85 -7.31 -10.89 21.56
N GLY A 86 -6.96 -10.78 22.82
CA GLY A 86 -5.61 -11.09 23.30
C GLY A 86 -5.22 -12.51 22.87
N LEU A 87 -3.93 -12.79 22.75
CA LEU A 87 -3.38 -14.08 22.31
C LEU A 87 -4.09 -15.29 22.97
N ILE A 88 -4.30 -15.21 24.29
CA ILE A 88 -4.94 -16.29 25.07
C ILE A 88 -6.39 -16.50 24.62
N SER A 89 -7.15 -15.42 24.41
CA SER A 89 -8.54 -15.49 23.95
C SER A 89 -8.62 -16.07 22.52
N TYR A 90 -7.69 -15.70 21.65
CA TYR A 90 -7.63 -16.23 20.29
C TYR A 90 -7.36 -17.74 20.28
N LEU A 91 -6.35 -18.21 21.05
CA LEU A 91 -5.99 -19.61 21.14
C LEU A 91 -7.10 -20.47 21.77
N TRP A 92 -7.85 -19.90 22.74
CA TRP A 92 -8.93 -20.60 23.40
C TRP A 92 -10.22 -20.71 22.57
N ASN A 93 -10.50 -19.73 21.75
CA ASN A 93 -11.72 -19.71 20.92
C ASN A 93 -11.65 -20.65 19.71
N ARG A 94 -10.46 -21.11 19.32
CA ARG A 94 -10.30 -22.07 18.22
C ARG A 94 -10.32 -23.50 18.73
N THR A 95 -11.11 -24.35 18.08
CA THR A 95 -11.25 -25.76 18.46
C THR A 95 -9.91 -26.49 18.42
N ASP A 96 -9.10 -26.28 17.38
CA ASP A 96 -7.83 -26.98 17.15
C ASP A 96 -6.79 -26.62 18.23
N THR A 97 -6.62 -25.32 18.49
CA THR A 97 -5.67 -24.85 19.53
C THR A 97 -6.15 -25.17 20.94
N ARG A 98 -7.47 -25.12 21.19
CA ARG A 98 -8.04 -25.55 22.49
C ARG A 98 -7.77 -27.03 22.75
N LEU A 99 -7.95 -27.89 21.74
CA LEU A 99 -7.60 -29.32 21.85
C LEU A 99 -6.10 -29.51 22.11
N ALA A 100 -5.23 -28.74 21.42
CA ALA A 100 -3.79 -28.77 21.64
C ALA A 100 -3.38 -28.33 23.06
N LEU A 101 -4.04 -27.27 23.61
CA LEU A 101 -3.81 -26.82 24.99
C LEU A 101 -4.23 -27.86 26.03
N LEU A 102 -5.37 -28.54 25.80
CA LEU A 102 -5.81 -29.63 26.67
C LEU A 102 -4.88 -30.83 26.56
N ALA A 103 -4.42 -31.16 25.35
CA ALA A 103 -3.45 -32.24 25.12
C ALA A 103 -2.08 -31.94 25.76
N ALA A 104 -1.68 -30.67 25.82
CA ALA A 104 -0.45 -30.25 26.48
C ALA A 104 -0.42 -30.67 27.96
N LEU A 105 -1.55 -30.59 28.67
CA LEU A 105 -1.64 -31.02 30.06
C LEU A 105 -1.40 -32.53 30.22
N LEU A 106 -1.75 -33.33 29.23
CA LEU A 106 -1.55 -34.77 29.25
C LEU A 106 -0.10 -35.19 28.99
N VAL A 107 0.69 -34.37 28.27
CA VAL A 107 2.10 -34.66 27.98
C VAL A 107 3.02 -34.22 29.15
N ILE A 108 2.61 -33.26 29.97
CA ILE A 108 3.44 -32.71 31.05
C ILE A 108 4.00 -33.81 31.98
N PRO A 109 3.24 -34.81 32.48
CA PRO A 109 3.81 -35.85 33.32
C PRO A 109 4.92 -36.65 32.61
N GLY A 110 4.75 -37.00 31.35
CA GLY A 110 5.79 -37.68 30.57
C GLY A 110 7.05 -36.82 30.47
N ILE A 111 6.92 -35.53 30.13
CA ILE A 111 8.06 -34.59 30.08
C ILE A 111 8.80 -34.54 31.41
N ILE A 112 8.07 -34.44 32.54
CA ILE A 112 8.69 -34.29 33.87
C ILE A 112 9.42 -35.57 34.26
N PHE A 113 8.81 -36.71 34.10
CA PHE A 113 9.33 -37.96 34.64
C PHE A 113 10.23 -38.75 33.65
N ASP A 114 9.96 -38.70 32.34
CA ASP A 114 10.76 -39.40 31.37
C ASP A 114 11.95 -38.56 30.90
N GLU A 115 11.78 -37.23 30.71
CA GLU A 115 12.82 -36.39 30.08
C GLU A 115 13.61 -35.54 31.13
N LEU A 116 12.93 -34.93 32.13
CA LEU A 116 13.56 -33.99 33.06
C LEU A 116 14.16 -34.65 34.29
N LEU A 117 13.53 -35.73 34.78
CA LEU A 117 13.88 -36.42 36.01
C LEU A 117 13.99 -37.94 35.81
N PRO A 118 14.75 -38.43 34.80
CA PRO A 118 14.87 -39.88 34.51
C PRO A 118 15.48 -40.67 35.70
N GLY A 119 16.25 -39.98 36.59
CA GLY A 119 16.86 -40.56 37.77
C GLY A 119 15.89 -40.99 38.89
N LEU A 120 14.58 -40.63 38.79
CA LEU A 120 13.58 -41.06 39.78
C LEU A 120 13.03 -42.48 39.50
N GLY A 121 13.33 -43.06 38.31
CA GLY A 121 12.93 -44.42 37.98
C GLY A 121 11.43 -44.70 37.93
N ILE A 122 10.61 -43.66 37.78
CA ILE A 122 9.13 -43.74 37.75
C ILE A 122 8.70 -43.92 36.27
N GLU A 123 9.11 -45.00 35.63
CA GLU A 123 8.57 -45.39 34.33
C GLU A 123 7.17 -45.96 34.53
N SER A 124 6.14 -45.25 34.10
CA SER A 124 4.77 -45.72 34.17
C SER A 124 4.14 -45.84 32.79
N PRO A 125 3.56 -47.00 32.43
CA PRO A 125 2.82 -47.14 31.17
C PRO A 125 1.64 -46.17 31.08
N VAL A 126 1.23 -45.59 32.20
CA VAL A 126 0.18 -44.53 32.25
C VAL A 126 0.68 -43.26 31.55
N PHE A 127 1.92 -42.84 31.74
CA PHE A 127 2.48 -41.65 31.08
C PHE A 127 2.60 -41.83 29.59
N ALA A 128 3.05 -43.00 29.14
CA ALA A 128 3.05 -43.36 27.72
C ALA A 128 1.63 -43.35 27.12
N ALA A 129 0.65 -43.92 27.83
CA ALA A 129 -0.75 -43.88 27.38
C ALA A 129 -1.32 -42.45 27.34
N MET A 130 -0.99 -41.60 28.33
CA MET A 130 -1.39 -40.18 28.34
C MET A 130 -0.76 -39.38 27.15
N SER A 131 0.51 -39.65 26.86
CA SER A 131 1.21 -39.00 25.74
C SER A 131 0.65 -39.43 24.37
N VAL A 132 0.31 -40.73 24.21
CA VAL A 132 -0.37 -41.23 22.98
C VAL A 132 -1.79 -40.60 22.88
N LEU A 133 -2.52 -40.51 23.98
CA LEU A 133 -3.83 -39.85 23.97
C LEU A 133 -3.71 -38.35 23.59
N ALA A 134 -2.71 -37.66 24.11
CA ALA A 134 -2.40 -36.28 23.73
C ALA A 134 -2.06 -36.16 22.24
N MET A 135 -1.26 -37.06 21.71
CA MET A 135 -0.95 -37.17 20.26
C MET A 135 -2.23 -37.32 19.43
N ILE A 136 -3.14 -38.18 19.85
CA ILE A 136 -4.41 -38.37 19.14
C ILE A 136 -5.28 -37.13 19.19
N ILE A 137 -5.42 -36.52 20.36
CA ILE A 137 -6.27 -35.31 20.55
C ILE A 137 -5.73 -34.14 19.74
N ALA A 138 -4.44 -33.79 19.86
CA ALA A 138 -3.81 -32.69 19.14
C ALA A 138 -3.59 -33.03 17.66
N GLY A 139 -3.33 -34.30 17.34
CA GLY A 139 -3.04 -34.77 15.99
C GLY A 139 -4.27 -35.03 15.12
N TYR A 140 -5.45 -35.19 15.68
CA TYR A 140 -6.65 -35.49 14.89
C TYR A 140 -6.99 -34.42 13.83
N PRO A 141 -7.01 -33.11 14.16
CA PRO A 141 -7.22 -32.06 13.13
C PRO A 141 -6.14 -32.07 12.05
N VAL A 142 -4.87 -32.25 12.45
CA VAL A 142 -3.71 -32.27 11.58
C VAL A 142 -3.77 -33.48 10.61
N ALA A 143 -4.03 -34.68 11.14
CA ALA A 143 -4.14 -35.89 10.36
C ALA A 143 -5.34 -35.87 9.39
N ARG A 144 -6.48 -35.32 9.84
CA ARG A 144 -7.66 -35.12 8.98
C ARG A 144 -7.34 -34.19 7.81
N SER A 145 -6.70 -33.06 8.07
CA SER A 145 -6.26 -32.10 7.04
C SER A 145 -5.26 -32.75 6.08
N ALA A 146 -4.28 -33.50 6.60
CA ALA A 146 -3.30 -34.23 5.81
C ALA A 146 -3.96 -35.24 4.85
N LEU A 147 -4.87 -36.04 5.37
CA LEU A 147 -5.57 -37.10 4.58
C LEU A 147 -6.48 -36.48 3.53
N THR A 148 -7.16 -35.38 3.86
CA THR A 148 -8.02 -34.64 2.94
C THR A 148 -7.19 -34.07 1.78
N SER A 149 -6.07 -33.41 2.08
CA SER A 149 -5.15 -32.86 1.07
C SER A 149 -4.55 -33.94 0.18
N LEU A 150 -4.16 -35.09 0.76
CA LEU A 150 -3.61 -36.23 0.00
C LEU A 150 -4.66 -36.80 -0.94
N ARG A 151 -5.91 -37.01 -0.48
CA ARG A 151 -7.01 -37.57 -1.29
C ARG A 151 -7.49 -36.65 -2.40
N ILE A 152 -7.61 -35.36 -2.10
CA ILE A 152 -8.22 -34.38 -3.02
C ILE A 152 -7.15 -33.77 -3.93
N ASN A 153 -6.06 -33.25 -3.37
CA ASN A 153 -5.03 -32.51 -4.10
C ASN A 153 -3.86 -33.36 -4.56
N ARG A 154 -3.73 -34.60 -4.06
CA ARG A 154 -2.59 -35.53 -4.26
C ARG A 154 -1.25 -34.86 -3.94
N GLU A 155 -1.21 -34.02 -2.90
CA GLU A 155 -0.02 -33.31 -2.47
C GLU A 155 0.46 -33.83 -1.12
N ILE A 156 1.82 -33.96 -1.00
CA ILE A 156 2.49 -34.22 0.27
C ILE A 156 2.58 -32.89 1.01
N THR A 157 1.72 -32.74 2.02
CA THR A 157 1.70 -31.54 2.86
C THR A 157 2.55 -31.74 4.11
N ILE A 158 2.87 -30.62 4.78
CA ILE A 158 3.57 -30.62 6.07
C ILE A 158 2.80 -31.42 7.12
N ASN A 159 1.47 -31.29 7.14
CA ASN A 159 0.58 -32.03 8.05
C ASN A 159 0.73 -33.54 7.87
N LEU A 160 0.95 -34.02 6.64
CA LEU A 160 1.21 -35.41 6.37
C LEU A 160 2.57 -35.86 6.93
N LEU A 161 3.62 -35.05 6.75
CA LEU A 161 4.95 -35.38 7.28
C LEU A 161 4.96 -35.45 8.80
N MET A 162 4.28 -34.49 9.46
CA MET A 162 4.14 -34.47 10.92
C MET A 162 3.34 -35.66 11.43
N THR A 163 2.28 -36.03 10.73
CA THR A 163 1.48 -37.23 11.07
C THR A 163 2.32 -38.51 10.94
N ILE A 164 3.11 -38.63 9.86
CA ILE A 164 4.02 -39.77 9.67
C ILE A 164 5.08 -39.80 10.78
N ALA A 165 5.67 -38.67 11.12
CA ALA A 165 6.68 -38.58 12.18
C ALA A 165 6.10 -38.97 13.56
N ALA A 166 4.92 -38.50 13.91
CA ALA A 166 4.26 -38.82 15.17
C ALA A 166 3.87 -40.31 15.28
N VAL A 167 3.29 -40.87 14.21
CA VAL A 167 2.98 -42.29 14.15
C VAL A 167 4.26 -43.16 14.19
N GLY A 168 5.30 -42.77 13.46
CA GLY A 168 6.61 -43.40 13.50
C GLY A 168 7.24 -43.37 14.89
N ALA A 169 7.10 -42.26 15.63
CA ALA A 169 7.58 -42.15 17.01
C ALA A 169 6.87 -43.11 17.96
N VAL A 170 5.56 -43.32 17.79
CA VAL A 170 4.82 -44.35 18.56
C VAL A 170 5.32 -45.77 18.24
N ILE A 171 5.60 -46.06 16.96
CA ILE A 171 6.10 -47.39 16.53
C ILE A 171 7.45 -47.71 17.16
N ILE A 172 8.33 -46.73 17.37
CA ILE A 172 9.65 -46.90 18.00
C ILE A 172 9.63 -46.78 19.53
N GLY A 173 8.46 -46.58 20.13
CA GLY A 173 8.31 -46.46 21.58
C GLY A 173 8.60 -45.08 22.17
N ALA A 174 8.82 -44.05 21.32
CA ALA A 174 9.04 -42.67 21.74
C ALA A 174 7.70 -41.94 22.00
N TYR A 175 6.91 -42.41 22.94
CA TYR A 175 5.53 -41.99 23.17
C TYR A 175 5.43 -40.51 23.60
N THR A 176 6.29 -40.09 24.54
CA THR A 176 6.34 -38.74 25.05
C THR A 176 6.69 -37.74 23.98
N GLU A 177 7.68 -38.07 23.14
CA GLU A 177 8.06 -37.26 21.98
C GLU A 177 6.92 -37.16 20.94
N ALA A 178 6.22 -38.27 20.65
CA ALA A 178 5.10 -38.27 19.72
C ALA A 178 3.99 -37.29 20.16
N GLY A 179 3.64 -37.32 21.46
CA GLY A 179 2.67 -36.41 22.04
C GLY A 179 3.15 -34.96 22.00
N LEU A 180 4.39 -34.72 22.41
CA LEU A 180 4.99 -33.38 22.45
C LEU A 180 5.12 -32.74 21.07
N VAL A 181 5.59 -33.50 20.06
CA VAL A 181 5.70 -33.06 18.67
C VAL A 181 4.34 -32.58 18.13
N MET A 182 3.26 -33.36 18.34
CA MET A 182 1.94 -33.00 17.83
C MET A 182 1.33 -31.79 18.60
N VAL A 183 1.52 -31.71 19.89
CA VAL A 183 1.07 -30.57 20.71
C VAL A 183 1.80 -29.30 20.29
N LEU A 184 3.13 -29.33 20.21
CA LEU A 184 3.93 -28.17 19.78
C LEU A 184 3.59 -27.74 18.36
N PHE A 185 3.39 -28.70 17.44
CA PHE A 185 3.01 -28.39 16.07
C PHE A 185 1.65 -27.73 15.98
N ALA A 186 0.62 -28.24 16.65
CA ALA A 186 -0.72 -27.65 16.66
C ALA A 186 -0.74 -26.25 17.32
N LEU A 187 0.07 -26.05 18.36
CA LEU A 187 0.27 -24.72 18.97
C LEU A 187 0.99 -23.77 18.02
N SER A 188 2.00 -24.25 17.28
CA SER A 188 2.71 -23.47 16.24
C SER A 188 1.73 -22.98 15.19
N GLU A 189 0.90 -23.86 14.65
CA GLU A 189 -0.12 -23.53 13.65
C GLU A 189 -1.11 -22.45 14.16
N GLY A 190 -1.50 -22.56 15.46
CA GLY A 190 -2.34 -21.59 16.13
C GLY A 190 -1.67 -20.21 16.29
N LEU A 191 -0.39 -20.18 16.68
CA LEU A 191 0.38 -18.94 16.83
C LEU A 191 0.65 -18.27 15.49
N GLU A 192 0.93 -19.06 14.44
CA GLU A 192 1.06 -18.58 13.07
C GLU A 192 -0.23 -17.93 12.58
N GLY A 193 -1.37 -18.59 12.81
CA GLY A 193 -2.70 -18.02 12.51
C GLY A 193 -2.98 -16.70 13.24
N TYR A 194 -2.61 -16.61 14.52
CA TYR A 194 -2.75 -15.38 15.30
C TYR A 194 -1.95 -14.22 14.71
N THR A 195 -0.68 -14.49 14.36
CA THR A 195 0.21 -13.44 13.81
C THR A 195 -0.24 -13.02 12.41
N ALA A 196 -0.72 -13.94 11.58
CA ALA A 196 -1.31 -13.63 10.28
C ALA A 196 -2.57 -12.76 10.42
N ASN A 197 -3.46 -13.07 11.39
CA ASN A 197 -4.63 -12.25 11.67
C ASN A 197 -4.25 -10.86 12.18
N ARG A 198 -3.24 -10.74 13.02
CA ARG A 198 -2.77 -9.44 13.49
C ARG A 198 -2.24 -8.55 12.37
N ALA A 199 -1.58 -9.15 11.38
CA ALA A 199 -1.16 -8.43 10.18
C ALA A 199 -2.37 -7.97 9.33
N ARG A 200 -3.44 -8.76 9.29
CA ARG A 200 -4.72 -8.40 8.62
C ARG A 200 -5.46 -7.29 9.34
N ASP A 201 -5.55 -7.34 10.68
CA ASP A 201 -6.22 -6.32 11.50
C ASP A 201 -5.59 -4.93 11.29
N ALA A 202 -4.30 -4.88 10.96
CA ALA A 202 -3.63 -3.62 10.62
C ALA A 202 -4.19 -2.95 9.35
N ILE A 203 -4.76 -3.72 8.43
CA ILE A 203 -5.45 -3.21 7.23
C ILE A 203 -6.89 -2.83 7.58
N GLY A 204 -7.57 -3.66 8.38
CA GLY A 204 -8.91 -3.36 8.87
C GLY A 204 -8.99 -2.02 9.63
N SER A 205 -7.88 -1.59 10.28
CA SER A 205 -7.83 -0.29 10.93
C SER A 205 -7.92 0.91 9.97
N LEU A 206 -7.75 0.72 8.66
CA LEU A 206 -8.00 1.76 7.66
C LEU A 206 -9.51 2.03 7.50
N SER A 207 -10.37 1.01 7.67
CA SER A 207 -11.82 1.20 7.62
C SER A 207 -12.37 1.97 8.83
N GLU A 208 -11.66 1.96 9.96
CA GLU A 208 -12.02 2.75 11.15
C GLU A 208 -11.74 4.26 10.98
N LEU A 209 -11.08 4.66 9.87
CA LEU A 209 -10.82 6.07 9.58
C LEU A 209 -12.09 6.83 9.18
N ALA A 210 -13.07 6.20 8.55
CA ALA A 210 -14.36 6.81 8.22
C ALA A 210 -15.42 6.48 9.27
N PRO A 211 -16.26 7.46 9.69
CA PRO A 211 -17.43 7.20 10.54
C PRO A 211 -18.45 6.32 9.80
N ALA A 212 -19.18 5.49 10.55
CA ALA A 212 -20.26 4.69 9.99
C ALA A 212 -21.55 5.51 9.74
N THR A 213 -21.67 6.72 10.30
CA THR A 213 -22.81 7.60 10.19
C THR A 213 -22.36 9.02 9.86
N ALA A 214 -23.20 9.74 9.11
CA ALA A 214 -23.03 11.16 8.81
C ALA A 214 -24.29 11.94 9.20
N THR A 215 -24.16 13.21 9.54
CA THR A 215 -25.29 14.10 9.81
C THR A 215 -25.73 14.73 8.48
N ALA A 216 -26.79 14.18 7.88
CA ALA A 216 -27.33 14.71 6.62
C ALA A 216 -28.42 15.77 6.90
N VAL A 217 -28.50 16.78 6.03
CA VAL A 217 -29.54 17.79 6.03
C VAL A 217 -30.62 17.40 5.02
N ARG A 218 -31.82 17.07 5.51
CA ARG A 218 -32.98 16.78 4.67
C ARG A 218 -34.14 17.68 5.10
N ASP A 219 -34.69 18.42 4.16
CA ASP A 219 -35.78 19.39 4.42
C ASP A 219 -35.45 20.40 5.55
N GLY A 220 -34.18 20.79 5.67
CA GLY A 220 -33.69 21.71 6.70
C GLY A 220 -33.52 21.11 8.09
N VAL A 221 -33.62 19.79 8.24
CA VAL A 221 -33.45 19.07 9.52
C VAL A 221 -32.19 18.22 9.48
N GLU A 222 -31.30 18.40 10.47
CA GLU A 222 -30.13 17.54 10.66
C GLU A 222 -30.54 16.17 11.19
N THR A 223 -30.23 15.10 10.45
CA THR A 223 -30.55 13.73 10.83
C THR A 223 -29.31 12.83 10.67
N PRO A 224 -28.94 12.04 11.69
CA PRO A 224 -27.88 11.04 11.52
C PRO A 224 -28.34 9.90 10.61
N ILE A 225 -27.59 9.64 9.55
CA ILE A 225 -27.90 8.63 8.53
C ILE A 225 -26.70 7.71 8.39
N PRO A 226 -26.87 6.37 8.24
CA PRO A 226 -25.80 5.46 7.85
C PRO A 226 -25.17 5.90 6.52
N VAL A 227 -23.83 5.80 6.44
CA VAL A 227 -23.07 6.28 5.26
C VAL A 227 -23.49 5.57 3.99
N GLU A 228 -23.88 4.29 4.07
CA GLU A 228 -24.37 3.48 2.95
C GLU A 228 -25.74 3.97 2.39
N ALA A 229 -26.49 4.75 3.17
CA ALA A 229 -27.79 5.32 2.74
C ALA A 229 -27.67 6.71 2.11
N LEU A 230 -26.47 7.29 2.08
CA LEU A 230 -26.19 8.57 1.44
C LEU A 230 -26.11 8.41 -0.09
N ARG A 231 -26.51 9.46 -0.80
CA ARG A 231 -26.44 9.54 -2.25
C ARG A 231 -25.61 10.74 -2.70
N VAL A 232 -25.10 10.66 -3.90
CA VAL A 232 -24.43 11.82 -4.54
C VAL A 232 -25.43 12.97 -4.63
N GLY A 233 -25.02 14.15 -4.17
CA GLY A 233 -25.85 15.35 -4.05
C GLY A 233 -26.53 15.52 -2.69
N ASP A 234 -26.42 14.56 -1.76
CA ASP A 234 -26.87 14.77 -0.38
C ASP A 234 -25.97 15.79 0.33
N HIS A 235 -26.56 16.62 1.18
CA HIS A 235 -25.82 17.60 1.99
C HIS A 235 -25.57 17.02 3.38
N ILE A 236 -24.33 17.10 3.85
CA ILE A 236 -23.93 16.67 5.18
C ILE A 236 -23.29 17.82 5.96
N VAL A 237 -23.53 17.88 7.25
CA VAL A 237 -22.88 18.83 8.17
C VAL A 237 -21.79 18.11 8.94
N VAL A 238 -20.59 18.67 8.92
CA VAL A 238 -19.42 18.18 9.66
C VAL A 238 -19.04 19.22 10.73
N LYS A 239 -19.24 18.86 11.99
CA LYS A 239 -18.99 19.75 13.13
C LYS A 239 -17.48 19.83 13.43
N PRO A 240 -17.04 20.88 14.18
CA PRO A 240 -15.66 20.98 14.62
C PRO A 240 -15.20 19.70 15.36
N GLY A 241 -14.03 19.20 14.97
CA GLY A 241 -13.44 17.98 15.54
C GLY A 241 -14.03 16.66 15.03
N GLU A 242 -15.10 16.67 14.23
CA GLU A 242 -15.67 15.47 13.62
C GLU A 242 -14.84 15.01 12.42
N ARG A 243 -14.93 13.71 12.14
CA ARG A 243 -14.36 13.14 10.92
C ARG A 243 -15.35 13.25 9.77
N LEU A 244 -14.85 13.57 8.60
CA LEU A 244 -15.63 13.53 7.36
C LEU A 244 -15.98 12.07 7.02
N ALA A 245 -17.28 11.82 6.82
CA ALA A 245 -17.78 10.49 6.50
C ALA A 245 -17.68 10.15 5.02
N MET A 246 -17.76 11.16 4.14
CA MET A 246 -17.81 11.02 2.69
C MET A 246 -16.87 12.00 2.00
N ASP A 247 -16.47 11.66 0.77
CA ASP A 247 -15.85 12.59 -0.15
C ASP A 247 -16.91 13.60 -0.63
N GLY A 248 -16.55 14.87 -0.70
CA GLY A 248 -17.50 15.90 -1.06
C GLY A 248 -16.86 17.22 -1.40
N ARG A 249 -17.72 18.19 -1.73
CA ARG A 249 -17.35 19.59 -1.98
C ARG A 249 -17.98 20.47 -0.91
N VAL A 250 -17.20 21.38 -0.35
CA VAL A 250 -17.69 22.34 0.64
C VAL A 250 -18.67 23.30 -0.02
N LEU A 251 -19.90 23.39 0.49
CA LEU A 251 -20.92 24.34 0.07
C LEU A 251 -20.86 25.63 0.89
N ALA A 252 -20.64 25.49 2.20
CA ALA A 252 -20.59 26.63 3.13
C ALA A 252 -19.67 26.30 4.32
N GLY A 253 -19.12 27.37 4.93
CA GLY A 253 -18.20 27.27 6.05
C GLY A 253 -16.74 27.42 5.63
N VAL A 254 -15.89 27.71 6.63
CA VAL A 254 -14.42 27.78 6.50
C VAL A 254 -13.81 27.04 7.68
N SER A 255 -12.89 26.13 7.42
CA SER A 255 -12.21 25.36 8.46
C SER A 255 -10.85 24.82 7.98
N ALA A 256 -9.91 24.63 8.91
CA ALA A 256 -8.67 23.94 8.65
C ALA A 256 -8.87 22.42 8.81
N VAL A 257 -8.85 21.67 7.74
CA VAL A 257 -9.09 20.22 7.72
C VAL A 257 -7.78 19.45 7.79
N ASN A 258 -7.64 18.59 8.80
CA ASN A 258 -6.48 17.70 8.93
C ASN A 258 -6.68 16.46 8.05
N GLN A 259 -5.93 16.39 6.96
CA GLN A 259 -5.95 15.29 6.00
C GLN A 259 -4.87 14.22 6.27
N ALA A 260 -4.08 14.34 7.35
CA ALA A 260 -3.00 13.42 7.69
C ALA A 260 -3.40 11.93 7.71
N PRO A 261 -4.60 11.53 8.15
CA PRO A 261 -5.01 10.12 8.14
C PRO A 261 -5.06 9.50 6.73
N ILE A 262 -5.16 10.34 5.67
CA ILE A 262 -5.29 9.91 4.28
C ILE A 262 -4.00 10.19 3.51
N THR A 263 -3.46 11.40 3.65
CA THR A 263 -2.31 11.87 2.86
C THR A 263 -0.98 11.64 3.55
N GLY A 264 -0.97 11.42 4.85
CA GLY A 264 0.24 11.42 5.67
C GLY A 264 0.82 12.81 5.97
N GLU A 265 0.20 13.89 5.45
CA GLU A 265 0.66 15.26 5.65
C GLU A 265 0.17 15.81 6.99
N SER A 266 1.10 16.18 7.88
CA SER A 266 0.76 16.62 9.24
C SER A 266 0.16 18.03 9.31
N ARG A 267 0.20 18.81 8.23
CA ARG A 267 -0.27 20.19 8.20
C ARG A 267 -1.74 20.26 7.81
N PRO A 268 -2.64 20.85 8.63
CA PRO A 268 -4.02 21.08 8.23
C PRO A 268 -4.10 21.97 6.99
N VAL A 269 -5.08 21.72 6.14
CA VAL A 269 -5.34 22.47 4.91
C VAL A 269 -6.61 23.31 5.11
N ASP A 270 -6.52 24.60 4.89
CA ASP A 270 -7.69 25.48 4.93
C ASP A 270 -8.66 25.12 3.80
N LYS A 271 -9.96 25.04 4.13
CA LYS A 271 -11.05 24.69 3.23
C LYS A 271 -12.16 25.71 3.32
N ALA A 272 -12.63 26.13 2.16
CA ALA A 272 -13.71 27.10 1.97
C ALA A 272 -14.73 26.58 0.94
N ALA A 273 -15.79 27.33 0.69
CA ALA A 273 -16.80 26.97 -0.29
C ALA A 273 -16.19 26.74 -1.69
N GLY A 274 -16.50 25.60 -2.31
CA GLY A 274 -15.95 25.13 -3.59
C GLY A 274 -14.81 24.12 -3.47
N ASP A 275 -14.17 24.01 -2.32
CA ASP A 275 -13.04 23.08 -2.12
C ASP A 275 -13.49 21.63 -1.92
N GLU A 276 -12.66 20.69 -2.40
CA GLU A 276 -12.86 19.27 -2.17
C GLU A 276 -12.38 18.86 -0.78
N VAL A 277 -13.13 17.95 -0.16
CA VAL A 277 -12.82 17.31 1.12
C VAL A 277 -12.99 15.81 1.02
N PHE A 278 -12.26 15.05 1.83
CA PHE A 278 -12.14 13.61 1.70
C PHE A 278 -12.57 12.88 2.96
N ALA A 279 -13.25 11.74 2.78
CA ALA A 279 -13.65 10.84 3.85
C ALA A 279 -12.45 10.48 4.75
N GLY A 280 -12.64 10.43 6.07
CA GLY A 280 -11.59 10.13 7.05
C GLY A 280 -10.73 11.31 7.48
N SER A 281 -10.77 12.45 6.79
CA SER A 281 -10.15 13.70 7.27
C SER A 281 -10.83 14.18 8.55
N VAL A 282 -10.12 14.94 9.37
CA VAL A 282 -10.64 15.49 10.63
C VAL A 282 -10.88 16.99 10.44
N ASN A 283 -12.13 17.42 10.64
CA ASN A 283 -12.50 18.83 10.59
C ASN A 283 -11.89 19.60 11.76
N GLY A 284 -11.42 20.82 11.52
CA GLY A 284 -10.81 21.69 12.52
C GLY A 284 -11.83 22.46 13.37
N HIS A 285 -11.76 23.77 13.31
CA HIS A 285 -12.51 24.65 14.23
C HIS A 285 -13.82 25.20 13.68
N GLY A 286 -14.02 25.19 12.35
CA GLY A 286 -15.25 25.65 11.69
C GLY A 286 -16.23 24.49 11.44
N ALA A 287 -17.53 24.78 11.36
CA ALA A 287 -18.49 23.83 10.82
C ALA A 287 -18.47 23.90 9.29
N LEU A 288 -18.53 22.76 8.61
CA LEU A 288 -18.57 22.67 7.15
C LEU A 288 -19.89 22.03 6.72
N GLU A 289 -20.53 22.63 5.73
CA GLU A 289 -21.60 21.99 4.96
C GLU A 289 -21.01 21.45 3.66
N VAL A 290 -21.19 20.16 3.40
CA VAL A 290 -20.50 19.43 2.32
C VAL A 290 -21.53 18.71 1.48
N GLU A 291 -21.48 18.90 0.16
CA GLU A 291 -22.20 18.10 -0.83
C GLU A 291 -21.45 16.80 -1.10
N VAL A 292 -22.12 15.67 -0.97
CA VAL A 292 -21.56 14.36 -1.23
C VAL A 292 -21.30 14.17 -2.74
N THR A 293 -20.05 13.87 -3.13
CA THR A 293 -19.66 13.70 -4.54
C THR A 293 -19.47 12.25 -4.97
N HIS A 294 -19.25 11.32 -4.03
CA HIS A 294 -19.02 9.90 -4.31
C HIS A 294 -19.90 9.02 -3.41
N LEU A 295 -20.25 7.82 -3.89
CA LEU A 295 -20.94 6.83 -3.07
C LEU A 295 -20.01 6.24 -2.00
N ALA A 296 -20.56 5.65 -0.94
CA ALA A 296 -19.80 5.04 0.15
C ALA A 296 -18.79 3.98 -0.33
N GLU A 297 -19.19 3.18 -1.32
CA GLU A 297 -18.33 2.14 -1.93
C GLU A 297 -17.20 2.72 -2.79
N ASP A 298 -17.33 3.96 -3.24
CA ASP A 298 -16.39 4.60 -4.19
C ASP A 298 -15.69 5.84 -3.64
N ASN A 299 -15.78 6.07 -2.34
CA ASN A 299 -15.04 7.13 -1.67
C ASN A 299 -13.55 6.80 -1.58
N THR A 300 -12.72 7.80 -1.28
CA THR A 300 -11.26 7.69 -1.20
C THR A 300 -10.81 6.55 -0.27
N ILE A 301 -11.42 6.39 0.92
CA ILE A 301 -11.05 5.33 1.86
C ILE A 301 -11.40 3.94 1.30
N SER A 302 -12.60 3.77 0.74
CA SER A 302 -13.03 2.51 0.16
C SER A 302 -12.15 2.08 -1.02
N ARG A 303 -11.70 3.03 -1.85
CA ARG A 303 -10.71 2.79 -2.90
C ARG A 303 -9.35 2.40 -2.33
N MET A 304 -8.88 3.09 -1.28
CA MET A 304 -7.62 2.72 -0.59
C MET A 304 -7.67 1.30 -0.04
N ILE A 305 -8.74 0.93 0.65
CA ILE A 305 -8.93 -0.42 1.21
C ILE A 305 -8.92 -1.46 0.08
N ARG A 306 -9.65 -1.21 -1.03
CA ARG A 306 -9.65 -2.08 -2.21
C ARG A 306 -8.25 -2.24 -2.80
N LEU A 307 -7.54 -1.14 -3.04
CA LEU A 307 -6.18 -1.19 -3.59
C LEU A 307 -5.22 -1.97 -2.69
N VAL A 308 -5.30 -1.80 -1.37
CA VAL A 308 -4.49 -2.56 -0.41
C VAL A 308 -4.90 -4.04 -0.40
N ALA A 309 -6.18 -4.36 -0.54
CA ALA A 309 -6.66 -5.74 -0.65
C ALA A 309 -6.21 -6.40 -1.97
N ASP A 310 -6.34 -5.70 -3.10
CA ASP A 310 -5.91 -6.18 -4.42
C ASP A 310 -4.38 -6.32 -4.48
N ALA A 311 -3.64 -5.43 -3.80
CA ALA A 311 -2.19 -5.51 -3.67
C ALA A 311 -1.69 -6.85 -3.08
N GLN A 312 -2.53 -7.53 -2.35
CA GLN A 312 -2.20 -8.82 -1.73
C GLN A 312 -2.49 -10.02 -2.64
N GLU A 313 -3.25 -9.83 -3.72
CA GLU A 313 -3.49 -10.88 -4.72
C GLU A 313 -2.25 -11.11 -5.60
N GLY A 314 -1.50 -10.06 -5.91
CA GLY A 314 -0.27 -10.12 -6.69
C GLY A 314 0.89 -10.77 -5.93
N ARG A 315 1.20 -12.05 -6.20
CA ARG A 315 2.33 -12.75 -5.55
C ARG A 315 3.67 -12.16 -5.98
N ALA A 316 4.41 -11.60 -5.04
CA ALA A 316 5.76 -11.08 -5.26
C ALA A 316 6.73 -12.18 -5.78
N PRO A 317 7.76 -11.81 -6.59
CA PRO A 317 8.79 -12.74 -7.02
C PRO A 317 9.45 -13.51 -5.87
N ALA A 318 9.71 -12.86 -4.73
CA ALA A 318 10.23 -13.50 -3.53
C ALA A 318 9.27 -14.59 -3.01
N GLN A 319 7.97 -14.37 -3.02
CA GLN A 319 6.97 -15.35 -2.62
C GLN A 319 6.89 -16.51 -3.61
N ARG A 320 6.92 -16.22 -4.92
CA ARG A 320 6.99 -17.26 -5.97
C ARG A 320 8.25 -18.11 -5.85
N PHE A 321 9.39 -17.50 -5.46
CA PHE A 321 10.63 -18.24 -5.20
C PHE A 321 10.47 -19.21 -4.02
N VAL A 322 9.93 -18.76 -2.90
CA VAL A 322 9.68 -19.61 -1.71
C VAL A 322 8.72 -20.74 -2.05
N ASP A 323 7.69 -20.50 -2.82
CA ASP A 323 6.73 -21.51 -3.27
C ASP A 323 7.39 -22.58 -4.17
N ARG A 324 8.25 -22.14 -5.09
CA ARG A 324 9.00 -23.05 -5.97
C ARG A 324 10.01 -23.87 -5.18
N PHE A 325 10.71 -23.22 -4.26
CA PHE A 325 11.66 -23.89 -3.36
C PHE A 325 10.96 -24.97 -2.54
N ALA A 326 9.86 -24.67 -1.87
CA ALA A 326 9.12 -25.62 -1.05
C ALA A 326 8.64 -26.85 -1.85
N ARG A 327 8.21 -26.64 -3.10
CA ARG A 327 7.74 -27.71 -4.01
C ARG A 327 8.84 -28.73 -4.35
N VAL A 328 10.09 -28.29 -4.46
CA VAL A 328 11.24 -29.19 -4.75
C VAL A 328 11.86 -29.72 -3.46
N TYR A 329 11.97 -28.86 -2.46
CA TYR A 329 12.62 -29.16 -1.20
C TYR A 329 11.90 -30.26 -0.42
N THR A 330 10.57 -30.22 -0.29
CA THR A 330 9.81 -31.20 0.50
C THR A 330 9.97 -32.66 -0.02
N PRO A 331 9.77 -32.96 -1.31
CA PRO A 331 10.05 -34.30 -1.83
C PRO A 331 11.51 -34.73 -1.69
N LEU A 332 12.45 -33.82 -1.87
CA LEU A 332 13.88 -34.09 -1.73
C LEU A 332 14.22 -34.54 -0.30
N VAL A 333 13.67 -33.83 0.71
CA VAL A 333 13.91 -34.19 2.10
C VAL A 333 13.28 -35.51 2.47
N VAL A 334 12.07 -35.80 1.98
CA VAL A 334 11.47 -37.13 2.16
C VAL A 334 12.38 -38.23 1.59
N PHE A 335 12.90 -38.03 0.40
CA PHE A 335 13.84 -38.95 -0.23
C PHE A 335 15.13 -39.11 0.59
N ILE A 336 15.71 -37.99 1.08
CA ILE A 336 16.90 -38.06 1.95
C ILE A 336 16.58 -38.77 3.26
N ALA A 337 15.43 -38.53 3.88
CA ALA A 337 15.04 -39.23 5.11
C ALA A 337 14.92 -40.76 4.90
N ILE A 338 14.36 -41.20 3.77
CA ILE A 338 14.32 -42.62 3.40
C ILE A 338 15.72 -43.17 3.24
N LEU A 339 16.64 -42.46 2.57
CA LEU A 339 18.03 -42.89 2.43
C LEU A 339 18.75 -43.00 3.78
N VAL A 340 18.53 -42.01 4.66
CA VAL A 340 19.09 -41.98 6.03
C VAL A 340 18.56 -43.14 6.88
N ALA A 341 17.30 -43.53 6.69
CA ALA A 341 16.73 -44.70 7.38
C ALA A 341 17.32 -46.03 6.90
N ILE A 342 17.65 -46.16 5.61
CA ILE A 342 17.95 -47.43 4.98
C ILE A 342 19.47 -47.66 4.82
N ILE A 343 20.22 -46.65 4.36
CA ILE A 343 21.64 -46.86 3.97
C ILE A 343 22.52 -47.27 5.16
N PRO A 344 22.52 -46.57 6.32
CA PRO A 344 23.40 -46.94 7.42
C PRO A 344 23.11 -48.31 8.01
N PRO A 345 21.86 -48.73 8.25
CA PRO A 345 21.58 -50.09 8.69
C PRO A 345 21.97 -51.17 7.66
N LEU A 346 21.75 -50.92 6.37
CA LEU A 346 21.97 -51.92 5.33
C LEU A 346 23.45 -52.07 4.99
N PHE A 347 24.22 -51.02 4.92
CA PHE A 347 25.60 -51.04 4.43
C PHE A 347 26.66 -50.97 5.53
N PHE A 348 26.33 -50.40 6.71
CA PHE A 348 27.27 -50.20 7.80
C PHE A 348 26.93 -51.00 9.05
N GLY A 349 25.81 -51.76 9.05
CA GLY A 349 25.40 -52.58 10.19
C GLY A 349 24.90 -51.80 11.39
N GLU A 350 24.58 -50.51 11.19
CA GLU A 350 24.07 -49.63 12.23
C GLU A 350 22.64 -50.02 12.64
N PRO A 351 22.20 -49.75 13.90
CA PRO A 351 20.88 -50.14 14.36
C PRO A 351 19.76 -49.35 13.66
N PHE A 352 18.80 -50.04 13.05
CA PHE A 352 17.61 -49.41 12.47
C PHE A 352 16.67 -48.88 13.56
N TRP A 353 16.38 -49.69 14.56
CA TRP A 353 15.58 -49.32 15.75
C TRP A 353 16.47 -48.78 16.86
N ASN A 354 15.86 -48.08 17.83
CA ASN A 354 16.58 -47.62 19.01
C ASN A 354 17.10 -48.83 19.80
N PRO A 355 18.41 -49.07 19.91
CA PRO A 355 18.94 -50.27 20.58
C PRO A 355 18.90 -50.16 22.12
N ALA A 356 18.84 -48.94 22.64
CA ALA A 356 18.70 -48.60 24.05
C ALA A 356 17.95 -47.29 24.18
N PRO A 357 17.39 -46.94 25.36
CA PRO A 357 16.68 -45.67 25.57
C PRO A 357 17.49 -44.43 25.20
N ASP A 358 18.81 -44.48 25.42
CA ASP A 358 19.71 -43.34 25.19
C ASP A 358 20.39 -43.33 23.81
N VAL A 359 20.12 -44.37 22.97
CA VAL A 359 20.77 -44.51 21.65
C VAL A 359 19.75 -44.47 20.53
N GLN A 360 19.82 -43.41 19.76
CA GLN A 360 18.92 -43.18 18.63
C GLN A 360 19.27 -44.07 17.43
N GLY A 361 18.31 -44.91 17.01
CA GLY A 361 18.41 -45.67 15.76
C GLY A 361 18.23 -44.76 14.52
N TRP A 362 18.62 -45.28 13.37
CA TRP A 362 18.57 -44.52 12.13
C TRP A 362 17.15 -44.19 11.65
N PHE A 363 16.16 -45.03 12.00
CA PHE A 363 14.75 -44.72 11.75
C PHE A 363 14.27 -43.50 12.55
N TYR A 364 14.68 -43.41 13.85
CA TYR A 364 14.42 -42.21 14.66
C TYR A 364 15.05 -40.96 14.03
N LYS A 365 16.32 -41.02 13.62
CA LYS A 365 17.02 -39.91 12.96
C LYS A 365 16.31 -39.47 11.68
N ALA A 366 15.80 -40.42 10.89
CA ALA A 366 15.03 -40.14 9.69
C ALA A 366 13.71 -39.41 9.99
N LEU A 367 12.97 -39.83 11.06
CA LEU A 367 11.76 -39.15 11.50
C LEU A 367 12.06 -37.76 12.01
N ALA A 368 13.09 -37.57 12.83
CA ALA A 368 13.54 -36.26 13.29
C ALA A 368 13.92 -35.35 12.13
N LEU A 369 14.54 -35.91 11.09
CA LEU A 369 14.89 -35.20 9.87
C LEU A 369 13.65 -34.69 9.11
N LEU A 370 12.60 -35.52 9.00
CA LEU A 370 11.32 -35.11 8.41
C LEU A 370 10.70 -33.90 9.16
N VAL A 371 10.81 -33.90 10.48
CA VAL A 371 10.33 -32.83 11.33
C VAL A 371 11.12 -31.50 11.11
N VAL A 372 12.48 -31.59 11.15
CA VAL A 372 13.36 -30.41 10.91
C VAL A 372 13.14 -29.80 9.54
N ALA A 373 12.75 -30.60 8.57
CA ALA A 373 12.65 -30.21 7.18
C ALA A 373 11.41 -29.34 6.83
N CYS A 374 10.49 -29.12 7.75
CA CYS A 374 9.35 -28.23 7.52
C CYS A 374 9.82 -26.79 7.21
N PRO A 375 9.55 -26.20 6.04
CA PRO A 375 9.95 -24.82 5.74
C PRO A 375 8.96 -23.76 6.29
N CYS A 376 8.30 -24.01 7.44
CA CYS A 376 7.20 -23.20 7.97
C CYS A 376 7.58 -21.73 8.13
N ALA A 377 8.65 -21.44 8.85
CA ALA A 377 9.16 -20.08 9.06
C ALA A 377 9.46 -19.33 7.76
N LEU A 378 9.97 -20.03 6.74
CA LEU A 378 10.29 -19.46 5.43
C LEU A 378 9.03 -19.04 4.67
N VAL A 379 7.99 -19.89 4.69
CA VAL A 379 6.74 -19.66 3.94
C VAL A 379 5.93 -18.49 4.51
N ILE A 380 5.93 -18.31 5.84
CA ILE A 380 5.13 -17.29 6.52
C ILE A 380 5.83 -15.93 6.56
N SER A 381 7.15 -15.90 6.70
CA SER A 381 7.92 -14.68 6.87
C SER A 381 7.73 -13.67 5.72
N THR A 382 7.73 -14.14 4.48
CA THR A 382 7.64 -13.26 3.30
C THR A 382 6.30 -12.53 3.22
N PRO A 383 5.12 -13.21 3.20
CA PRO A 383 3.84 -12.51 3.13
C PRO A 383 3.60 -11.58 4.32
N VAL A 384 3.95 -11.98 5.55
CA VAL A 384 3.77 -11.13 6.72
C VAL A 384 4.61 -9.84 6.62
N THR A 385 5.85 -9.93 6.15
CA THR A 385 6.72 -8.76 5.98
C THR A 385 6.18 -7.81 4.91
N LEU A 386 5.74 -8.35 3.75
CA LEU A 386 5.20 -7.55 2.65
C LEU A 386 3.88 -6.87 3.05
N ILE A 387 2.96 -7.60 3.67
CA ILE A 387 1.68 -7.06 4.15
C ILE A 387 1.92 -5.95 5.17
N SER A 388 2.85 -6.16 6.11
CA SER A 388 3.20 -5.16 7.12
C SER A 388 3.77 -3.88 6.49
N ALA A 389 4.63 -4.01 5.48
CA ALA A 389 5.19 -2.87 4.76
C ALA A 389 4.14 -2.13 3.94
N ILE A 390 3.28 -2.83 3.20
CA ILE A 390 2.18 -2.25 2.41
C ILE A 390 1.22 -1.48 3.33
N SER A 391 0.85 -2.07 4.46
CA SER A 391 -0.02 -1.44 5.46
C SER A 391 0.62 -0.18 6.07
N ASN A 392 1.93 -0.20 6.35
CA ASN A 392 2.65 0.99 6.82
C ASN A 392 2.69 2.08 5.74
N GLY A 393 3.00 1.71 4.49
CA GLY A 393 2.96 2.63 3.35
C GLY A 393 1.61 3.33 3.22
N ALA A 394 0.51 2.55 3.26
CA ALA A 394 -0.84 3.08 3.16
C ALA A 394 -1.18 4.10 4.26
N ARG A 395 -0.74 3.86 5.50
CA ARG A 395 -0.91 4.80 6.62
C ARG A 395 -0.11 6.10 6.45
N GLN A 396 0.94 6.07 5.65
CA GLN A 396 1.79 7.24 5.34
C GLN A 396 1.44 7.85 3.97
N GLY A 397 0.28 7.51 3.40
CA GLY A 397 -0.17 8.03 2.12
C GLY A 397 0.53 7.43 0.90
N VAL A 398 1.20 6.28 1.03
CA VAL A 398 1.84 5.55 -0.07
C VAL A 398 1.10 4.24 -0.32
N LEU A 399 0.41 4.14 -1.45
CA LEU A 399 -0.35 2.96 -1.84
C LEU A 399 0.44 2.10 -2.83
N PHE A 400 0.72 0.86 -2.47
CA PHE A 400 1.32 -0.14 -3.35
C PHE A 400 0.23 -1.04 -3.91
N LYS A 401 0.13 -1.20 -5.22
CA LYS A 401 -0.81 -2.14 -5.87
C LYS A 401 -0.36 -3.60 -5.82
N GLY A 402 0.77 -3.89 -5.23
CA GLY A 402 1.24 -5.27 -5.08
C GLY A 402 2.59 -5.40 -4.39
N GLY A 403 2.80 -6.54 -3.74
CA GLY A 403 4.12 -6.90 -3.22
C GLY A 403 5.20 -6.97 -4.29
N VAL A 404 4.81 -7.20 -5.54
CA VAL A 404 5.71 -7.16 -6.71
C VAL A 404 6.34 -5.78 -6.84
N PHE A 405 5.53 -4.72 -6.80
CA PHE A 405 5.98 -3.35 -6.99
C PHE A 405 6.83 -2.85 -5.82
N LEU A 406 6.54 -3.32 -4.60
CA LEU A 406 7.41 -3.08 -3.45
C LEU A 406 8.78 -3.74 -3.63
N GLU A 407 8.84 -4.97 -4.15
CA GLU A 407 10.09 -5.66 -4.46
C GLU A 407 10.86 -4.93 -5.57
N GLU A 408 10.21 -4.56 -6.68
CA GLU A 408 10.83 -3.84 -7.80
C GLU A 408 11.33 -2.46 -7.36
N LEU A 409 10.55 -1.69 -6.60
CA LEU A 409 10.95 -0.39 -6.06
C LEU A 409 12.20 -0.49 -5.17
N SER A 410 12.35 -1.59 -4.43
CA SER A 410 13.54 -1.82 -3.60
C SER A 410 14.85 -1.90 -4.40
N ARG A 411 14.74 -2.31 -5.68
CA ARG A 411 15.87 -2.54 -6.59
C ARG A 411 16.15 -1.37 -7.52
N VAL A 412 15.33 -0.31 -7.45
CA VAL A 412 15.44 0.84 -8.35
C VAL A 412 16.81 1.50 -8.23
N LYS A 413 17.42 1.75 -9.40
CA LYS A 413 18.73 2.40 -9.57
C LYS A 413 18.65 3.73 -10.30
N ALA A 414 17.59 3.97 -11.08
CA ALA A 414 17.35 5.25 -11.74
C ALA A 414 15.88 5.62 -11.63
N ILE A 415 15.58 6.91 -11.55
CA ILE A 415 14.22 7.43 -11.47
C ILE A 415 14.06 8.54 -12.51
N GLY A 416 13.09 8.35 -13.40
CA GLY A 416 12.60 9.39 -14.30
C GLY A 416 11.48 10.18 -13.62
N PHE A 417 11.48 11.48 -13.78
CA PHE A 417 10.46 12.37 -13.25
C PHE A 417 9.81 13.15 -14.40
N ASP A 418 8.49 13.13 -14.48
CA ASP A 418 7.81 14.19 -15.21
C ASP A 418 7.97 15.53 -14.48
N LYS A 419 7.87 16.63 -15.20
CA LYS A 419 7.94 17.96 -14.61
C LYS A 419 6.58 18.38 -14.06
N THR A 420 5.59 18.48 -14.95
CA THR A 420 4.30 19.15 -14.68
C THR A 420 3.39 18.26 -13.83
N GLY A 421 2.87 18.81 -12.72
CA GLY A 421 2.03 18.01 -11.81
C GLY A 421 2.80 16.97 -10.98
N THR A 422 4.12 16.82 -11.16
CA THR A 422 5.00 15.87 -10.47
C THR A 422 6.07 16.60 -9.65
N ILE A 423 7.11 17.14 -10.27
CA ILE A 423 8.09 17.98 -9.56
C ILE A 423 7.46 19.34 -9.22
N THR A 424 6.60 19.83 -10.12
CA THR A 424 5.84 21.07 -9.93
C THR A 424 4.37 20.75 -9.59
N ARG A 425 3.64 21.78 -9.13
CA ARG A 425 2.22 21.62 -8.75
C ARG A 425 1.27 21.51 -9.95
N GLY A 426 1.74 21.88 -11.17
CA GLY A 426 0.90 21.98 -12.36
C GLY A 426 -0.09 23.14 -12.29
N GLN A 427 0.13 24.07 -11.36
CA GLN A 427 -0.67 25.28 -11.18
C GLN A 427 0.26 26.48 -11.30
N PRO A 428 0.05 27.37 -12.30
CA PRO A 428 0.82 28.59 -12.42
C PRO A 428 0.58 29.50 -11.21
N ALA A 429 1.63 30.16 -10.75
CA ALA A 429 1.58 31.18 -9.72
C ALA A 429 2.26 32.46 -10.24
N VAL A 430 1.83 33.61 -9.77
CA VAL A 430 2.49 34.90 -10.07
C VAL A 430 3.82 34.91 -9.32
N VAL A 431 4.93 35.01 -10.07
CA VAL A 431 6.29 35.08 -9.52
C VAL A 431 6.88 36.49 -9.58
N GLY A 432 6.26 37.40 -10.34
CA GLY A 432 6.67 38.78 -10.44
C GLY A 432 5.62 39.65 -11.10
N VAL A 433 5.52 40.89 -10.66
CA VAL A 433 4.69 41.94 -11.27
C VAL A 433 5.57 43.14 -11.53
N HIS A 434 5.59 43.62 -12.76
CA HIS A 434 6.45 44.72 -13.21
C HIS A 434 5.63 45.80 -13.90
N ALA A 435 5.52 46.97 -13.27
CA ALA A 435 4.88 48.12 -13.85
C ALA A 435 5.83 48.93 -14.76
N ALA A 436 5.30 49.53 -15.82
CA ALA A 436 6.06 50.37 -16.76
C ALA A 436 6.79 51.55 -16.06
N ASN A 437 6.21 52.09 -14.99
CA ASN A 437 6.75 53.24 -14.25
C ASN A 437 7.54 52.80 -12.99
N CYS A 438 7.83 51.54 -12.81
CA CYS A 438 8.61 51.10 -11.66
C CYS A 438 10.08 51.48 -11.86
N GLY A 439 10.66 52.31 -10.94
CA GLY A 439 11.99 52.88 -11.07
C GLY A 439 13.10 51.83 -11.14
N GLU A 440 14.24 52.21 -11.76
CA GLU A 440 15.39 51.37 -12.06
C GLU A 440 16.09 50.74 -10.84
N GLU A 441 15.71 51.04 -9.61
CA GLU A 441 16.36 50.52 -8.39
C GLU A 441 16.10 49.02 -8.10
N ILE A 442 15.19 48.38 -8.85
CA ILE A 442 14.98 46.90 -8.73
C ILE A 442 15.73 46.19 -9.84
N ARG A 443 17.03 46.42 -9.96
CA ARG A 443 17.92 45.77 -10.95
C ARG A 443 18.26 44.32 -10.65
N ASN A 444 18.01 43.83 -9.44
CA ASN A 444 18.32 42.46 -9.04
C ASN A 444 17.15 41.85 -8.24
N TYR A 445 16.02 41.61 -8.91
CA TYR A 445 15.06 40.66 -8.39
C TYR A 445 15.63 39.24 -8.62
N GLU A 446 16.57 38.85 -7.77
CA GLU A 446 16.84 37.44 -7.57
C GLU A 446 15.56 36.84 -6.97
N LEU A 447 14.89 35.99 -7.75
CA LEU A 447 13.79 35.16 -7.33
C LEU A 447 14.21 34.35 -6.09
N ARG A 448 14.09 34.92 -4.89
CA ARG A 448 14.22 34.17 -3.64
C ARG A 448 12.89 33.49 -3.37
N ILE A 449 12.68 32.36 -4.03
CA ILE A 449 11.68 31.38 -3.60
C ILE A 449 12.33 30.60 -2.46
N THR A 450 12.39 31.18 -1.26
CA THR A 450 12.73 30.48 -0.04
C THR A 450 11.46 30.29 0.76
N ASN A 451 11.04 29.03 0.89
CA ASN A 451 9.97 28.55 1.79
C ASN A 451 8.53 29.04 1.51
N GLY A 452 8.17 29.34 0.25
CA GLY A 452 6.76 29.68 -0.08
C GLY A 452 6.31 31.06 0.33
N GLU A 453 7.21 31.95 0.79
CA GLU A 453 6.94 33.36 1.04
C GLU A 453 7.60 34.22 -0.04
N ILE A 454 6.79 34.88 -0.84
CA ILE A 454 7.21 35.88 -1.83
C ILE A 454 7.44 37.20 -1.09
N GLY A 455 8.68 37.40 -0.62
CA GLY A 455 9.07 38.69 0.01
C GLY A 455 9.47 39.70 -1.04
N GLY A 456 8.52 40.49 -1.54
CA GLY A 456 8.78 41.67 -2.35
C GLY A 456 8.38 42.94 -1.63
N GLN A 457 9.19 44.04 -1.71
CA GLN A 457 8.75 45.34 -1.25
C GLN A 457 7.54 45.76 -2.10
N ALA A 458 6.42 46.14 -1.42
CA ALA A 458 5.21 46.57 -2.04
C ALA A 458 5.49 47.83 -2.91
N CYS A 459 5.34 47.68 -4.22
CA CYS A 459 5.40 48.77 -5.17
C CYS A 459 3.97 49.13 -5.59
N GLU A 460 3.48 50.30 -5.25
CA GLU A 460 2.09 50.72 -5.51
C GLU A 460 1.74 50.63 -7.01
N ALA A 461 2.68 50.94 -7.91
CA ALA A 461 2.49 50.79 -9.35
C ALA A 461 2.36 49.35 -9.79
N CYS A 462 3.11 48.41 -9.18
CA CYS A 462 3.00 46.97 -9.47
C CYS A 462 1.69 46.40 -8.92
N ASP A 463 1.28 46.82 -7.72
CA ASP A 463 -0.01 46.43 -7.14
C ASP A 463 -1.18 46.96 -7.96
N ASP A 464 -1.03 48.12 -8.59
CA ASP A 464 -2.01 48.68 -9.52
C ASP A 464 -2.17 47.84 -10.78
N VAL A 465 -1.07 47.43 -11.42
CA VAL A 465 -1.06 46.50 -12.56
C VAL A 465 -1.74 45.20 -12.21
N LEU A 466 -1.41 44.59 -11.06
CA LEU A 466 -2.02 43.36 -10.59
C LEU A 466 -3.52 43.52 -10.33
N ALA A 467 -3.93 44.59 -9.70
CA ALA A 467 -5.34 44.87 -9.40
C ALA A 467 -6.18 45.11 -10.68
N LEU A 468 -5.63 45.84 -11.68
CA LEU A 468 -6.26 46.00 -13.00
C LEU A 468 -6.46 44.69 -13.72
N ALA A 469 -5.40 43.86 -13.76
CA ALA A 469 -5.47 42.54 -14.36
C ALA A 469 -6.48 41.64 -13.65
N ALA A 470 -6.43 41.56 -12.32
CA ALA A 470 -7.35 40.74 -11.53
C ALA A 470 -8.82 41.16 -11.71
N ALA A 471 -9.10 42.44 -11.85
CA ALA A 471 -10.46 42.93 -12.09
C ALA A 471 -11.08 42.34 -13.37
N VAL A 472 -10.29 42.19 -14.44
CA VAL A 472 -10.74 41.66 -15.73
C VAL A 472 -10.68 40.11 -15.71
N GLU A 473 -9.60 39.51 -15.20
CA GLU A 473 -9.38 38.07 -15.17
C GLU A 473 -10.35 37.33 -14.24
N ARG A 474 -10.98 37.98 -13.28
CA ARG A 474 -11.96 37.34 -12.37
C ARG A 474 -13.13 36.65 -13.08
N ARG A 475 -13.39 37.02 -14.35
CA ARG A 475 -14.43 36.42 -15.19
C ARG A 475 -13.89 35.44 -16.24
N SER A 476 -12.62 35.09 -16.16
CA SER A 476 -11.96 34.14 -17.03
C SER A 476 -11.83 32.78 -16.33
N GLU A 477 -12.08 31.68 -17.04
CA GLU A 477 -11.87 30.31 -16.56
C GLU A 477 -10.45 29.80 -16.88
N HIS A 478 -9.58 30.66 -17.42
CA HIS A 478 -8.22 30.27 -17.80
C HIS A 478 -7.36 30.03 -16.55
N PRO A 479 -6.49 28.99 -16.50
CA PRO A 479 -5.64 28.73 -15.33
C PRO A 479 -4.72 29.90 -14.94
N LEU A 480 -4.24 30.68 -15.90
CA LEU A 480 -3.42 31.88 -15.65
C LEU A 480 -4.23 32.99 -14.97
N ALA A 481 -5.51 33.12 -15.31
CA ALA A 481 -6.43 34.08 -14.67
C ALA A 481 -6.59 33.76 -13.18
N GLY A 482 -6.79 32.51 -12.83
CA GLY A 482 -6.86 32.05 -11.44
C GLY A 482 -5.62 32.44 -10.64
N ALA A 483 -4.42 32.32 -11.22
CA ALA A 483 -3.17 32.73 -10.58
C ALA A 483 -3.11 34.26 -10.28
N VAL A 484 -3.52 35.06 -11.27
CA VAL A 484 -3.55 36.54 -11.12
C VAL A 484 -4.54 36.96 -10.03
N VAL A 485 -5.74 36.37 -10.04
CA VAL A 485 -6.79 36.68 -9.04
C VAL A 485 -6.34 36.23 -7.65
N ALA A 486 -5.78 35.00 -7.51
CA ALA A 486 -5.32 34.52 -6.21
C ALA A 486 -4.20 35.38 -5.60
N GLU A 487 -3.25 35.87 -6.42
CA GLU A 487 -2.20 36.78 -5.94
C GLU A 487 -2.76 38.15 -5.54
N ALA A 488 -3.73 38.70 -6.30
CA ALA A 488 -4.41 39.94 -5.94
C ALA A 488 -5.19 39.78 -4.63
N GLU A 489 -5.81 38.63 -4.39
CA GLU A 489 -6.47 38.28 -3.12
C GLU A 489 -5.47 38.23 -1.96
N ALA A 490 -4.37 37.53 -2.14
CA ALA A 490 -3.34 37.44 -1.11
C ALA A 490 -2.78 38.82 -0.70
N ARG A 491 -2.72 39.75 -1.64
CA ARG A 491 -2.29 41.13 -1.38
C ARG A 491 -3.43 42.07 -0.92
N GLY A 492 -4.68 41.59 -0.79
CA GLY A 492 -5.82 42.40 -0.41
C GLY A 492 -6.26 43.46 -1.45
N LEU A 493 -5.98 43.17 -2.73
CA LEU A 493 -6.27 44.11 -3.84
C LEU A 493 -7.60 43.83 -4.56
N ASN A 494 -8.35 42.83 -4.14
CA ASN A 494 -9.55 42.33 -4.80
C ASN A 494 -10.66 43.35 -5.01
N GLU A 495 -10.82 44.24 -4.09
CA GLU A 495 -11.90 45.27 -4.09
C GLU A 495 -11.44 46.59 -4.68
N ARG A 496 -10.18 46.70 -5.15
CA ARG A 496 -9.64 47.98 -5.64
C ARG A 496 -10.30 48.42 -6.93
N TYR A 497 -10.64 47.48 -7.82
CA TYR A 497 -11.27 47.74 -9.11
C TYR A 497 -12.40 46.76 -9.42
N ALA A 498 -13.46 47.29 -10.07
CA ALA A 498 -14.55 46.51 -10.64
C ALA A 498 -14.55 46.62 -12.16
N SER A 499 -14.80 45.52 -12.86
CA SER A 499 -14.86 45.47 -14.32
C SER A 499 -16.28 45.25 -14.84
N THR A 500 -16.57 45.87 -16.00
CA THR A 500 -17.78 45.62 -16.80
C THR A 500 -17.39 45.26 -18.22
N ASP A 501 -18.34 44.77 -19.01
CA ASP A 501 -18.18 44.46 -20.43
C ASP A 501 -16.93 43.61 -20.76
N VAL A 502 -16.70 42.57 -19.94
CA VAL A 502 -15.55 41.69 -20.10
C VAL A 502 -15.78 40.72 -21.26
N ALA A 503 -14.84 40.67 -22.18
CA ALA A 503 -14.86 39.81 -23.38
C ALA A 503 -13.54 39.10 -23.59
N ALA A 504 -13.60 37.80 -23.90
CA ALA A 504 -12.42 37.02 -24.24
C ALA A 504 -11.93 37.34 -25.67
N LEU A 505 -10.63 37.57 -25.82
CA LEU A 505 -9.93 37.70 -27.11
C LEU A 505 -9.38 36.33 -27.49
N THR A 506 -10.11 35.58 -28.31
CA THR A 506 -9.84 34.18 -28.62
C THR A 506 -8.38 33.92 -28.94
N GLY A 507 -7.69 33.12 -28.10
CA GLY A 507 -6.28 32.74 -28.23
C GLY A 507 -5.29 33.88 -27.98
N ARG A 508 -5.72 35.06 -27.48
CA ARG A 508 -4.87 36.25 -27.32
C ARG A 508 -4.93 36.89 -25.93
N GLY A 509 -6.04 36.74 -25.20
CA GLY A 509 -6.20 37.31 -23.87
C GLY A 509 -7.65 37.64 -23.55
N ILE A 510 -7.84 38.64 -22.69
CA ILE A 510 -9.14 39.13 -22.21
C ILE A 510 -9.13 40.63 -22.13
N SER A 511 -10.27 41.29 -22.38
CA SER A 511 -10.43 42.73 -22.27
C SER A 511 -11.72 43.08 -21.53
N GLY A 512 -11.73 44.21 -20.78
CA GLY A 512 -12.91 44.69 -20.05
C GLY A 512 -12.81 46.17 -19.71
N GLN A 513 -13.92 46.76 -19.29
CA GLN A 513 -13.97 48.15 -18.85
C GLN A 513 -13.73 48.28 -17.35
N VAL A 514 -12.74 49.03 -16.96
CA VAL A 514 -12.42 49.36 -15.55
C VAL A 514 -12.41 50.88 -15.39
N ASN A 515 -13.27 51.42 -14.54
CA ASN A 515 -13.40 52.87 -14.34
C ASN A 515 -13.62 53.68 -15.65
N GLY A 516 -14.30 53.09 -16.65
CA GLY A 516 -14.56 53.69 -17.95
C GLY A 516 -13.39 53.69 -18.93
N ARG A 517 -12.30 52.94 -18.62
CA ARG A 517 -11.16 52.71 -19.49
C ARG A 517 -11.08 51.23 -19.91
N THR A 518 -10.61 51.00 -21.10
CA THR A 518 -10.43 49.62 -21.58
C THR A 518 -9.14 49.04 -21.03
N VAL A 519 -9.25 47.98 -20.20
CA VAL A 519 -8.10 47.20 -19.73
C VAL A 519 -8.03 45.91 -20.52
N THR A 520 -6.86 45.64 -21.10
CA THR A 520 -6.59 44.41 -21.84
C THR A 520 -5.44 43.66 -21.17
N VAL A 521 -5.66 42.33 -20.93
CA VAL A 521 -4.66 41.38 -20.44
C VAL A 521 -4.42 40.35 -21.53
N GLY A 522 -3.21 40.26 -22.04
CA GLY A 522 -2.91 39.45 -23.21
C GLY A 522 -1.50 38.85 -23.24
N SER A 523 -1.28 37.91 -24.17
CA SER A 523 0.05 37.34 -24.40
C SER A 523 1.01 38.35 -25.01
N HIS A 524 2.32 38.15 -24.83
CA HIS A 524 3.38 38.95 -25.46
C HIS A 524 3.16 39.10 -26.99
N ALA A 525 2.81 38.00 -27.66
CA ALA A 525 2.52 38.01 -29.10
C ALA A 525 1.33 38.89 -29.51
N TYR A 526 0.40 39.18 -28.63
CA TYR A 526 -0.72 40.10 -28.92
C TYR A 526 -0.26 41.57 -29.04
N PHE A 527 0.78 41.91 -28.27
CA PHE A 527 1.32 43.27 -28.19
C PHE A 527 2.53 43.50 -29.12
N GLU A 528 2.98 42.48 -29.89
CA GLU A 528 4.03 42.63 -30.90
C GLU A 528 3.61 43.69 -31.97
N GLY A 529 4.46 44.71 -32.12
CA GLY A 529 4.19 45.84 -33.04
C GLY A 529 3.47 47.02 -32.42
N ASP A 530 3.18 47.01 -31.10
CA ASP A 530 2.68 48.17 -30.37
C ASP A 530 3.85 49.04 -29.91
N ALA A 531 3.90 50.31 -30.40
CA ALA A 531 4.97 51.25 -30.08
C ALA A 531 5.10 51.58 -28.60
N THR A 532 4.05 51.37 -27.78
CA THR A 532 4.08 51.64 -26.34
C THR A 532 4.74 50.48 -25.55
N HIS A 533 4.80 49.29 -26.14
CA HIS A 533 5.42 48.10 -25.60
C HIS A 533 6.92 47.98 -26.01
N ASP A 534 7.32 48.48 -27.17
CA ASP A 534 8.68 48.37 -27.71
C ASP A 534 9.82 48.67 -26.72
N PRO A 535 9.74 49.69 -25.85
CA PRO A 535 10.78 49.96 -24.85
C PRO A 535 10.99 48.87 -23.82
N TYR A 536 10.01 47.95 -23.63
CA TYR A 536 9.99 46.92 -22.61
C TYR A 536 10.19 45.52 -23.20
N HIS A 537 10.20 45.39 -24.54
CA HIS A 537 10.31 44.13 -25.28
C HIS A 537 11.47 43.24 -24.78
N ASP A 538 12.67 43.85 -24.68
CA ASP A 538 13.86 43.09 -24.25
C ASP A 538 13.72 42.49 -22.84
N ARG A 539 13.02 43.20 -21.93
CA ARG A 539 12.80 42.71 -20.56
C ARG A 539 11.81 41.53 -20.55
N ILE A 540 10.75 41.63 -21.33
CA ILE A 540 9.72 40.58 -21.43
C ILE A 540 10.32 39.37 -22.13
N ALA A 541 11.06 39.58 -23.23
CA ALA A 541 11.77 38.50 -23.91
C ALA A 541 12.82 37.80 -23.01
N ALA A 542 13.48 38.55 -22.13
CA ALA A 542 14.39 37.98 -21.15
C ALA A 542 13.66 37.14 -20.09
N ALA A 543 12.46 37.54 -19.66
CA ALA A 543 11.63 36.73 -18.75
C ALA A 543 11.12 35.45 -19.43
N ASP A 544 10.66 35.55 -20.69
CA ASP A 544 10.26 34.40 -21.49
C ASP A 544 11.44 33.44 -21.73
N ALA A 545 12.64 33.98 -22.00
CA ALA A 545 13.87 33.17 -22.14
C ALA A 545 14.29 32.45 -20.84
N GLN A 546 13.88 32.96 -19.68
CA GLN A 546 14.04 32.28 -18.40
C GLN A 546 12.95 31.21 -18.13
N GLY A 547 12.06 30.99 -19.10
CA GLY A 547 10.98 30.00 -19.00
C GLY A 547 9.81 30.46 -18.11
N LEU A 548 9.62 31.76 -17.97
CA LEU A 548 8.44 32.35 -17.35
C LEU A 548 7.33 32.53 -18.40
N THR A 549 6.09 32.43 -17.98
CA THR A 549 4.95 32.81 -18.81
C THR A 549 4.58 34.25 -18.50
N THR A 550 4.67 35.14 -19.51
CA THR A 550 4.36 36.53 -19.31
C THR A 550 2.98 36.90 -19.86
N VAL A 551 2.20 37.66 -19.10
CA VAL A 551 1.00 38.32 -19.57
C VAL A 551 1.16 39.83 -19.41
N LEU A 552 0.82 40.59 -20.44
CA LEU A 552 0.97 42.01 -20.51
C LEU A 552 -0.39 42.69 -20.18
N VAL A 553 -0.32 43.81 -19.53
CA VAL A 553 -1.49 44.61 -19.14
C VAL A 553 -1.41 45.99 -19.82
N SER A 554 -2.47 46.38 -20.52
CA SER A 554 -2.62 47.72 -21.08
C SER A 554 -3.91 48.37 -20.59
N GLU A 555 -3.92 49.71 -20.55
CA GLU A 555 -5.07 50.56 -20.25
C GLU A 555 -5.22 51.61 -21.36
N ASP A 556 -6.36 51.61 -22.08
CA ASP A 556 -6.61 52.47 -23.26
C ASP A 556 -5.44 52.39 -24.28
N ASP A 557 -4.99 51.18 -24.61
CA ASP A 557 -3.84 50.83 -25.49
C ASP A 557 -2.46 51.33 -24.98
N ALA A 558 -2.40 51.92 -23.77
CA ALA A 558 -1.12 52.26 -23.16
C ALA A 558 -0.59 51.08 -22.32
N TYR A 559 0.64 50.65 -22.56
CA TYR A 559 1.29 49.57 -21.80
C TYR A 559 1.47 49.98 -20.33
N ARG A 560 0.92 49.20 -19.41
CA ARG A 560 0.97 49.41 -17.94
C ARG A 560 2.02 48.56 -17.26
N GLY A 561 2.29 47.37 -17.78
CA GLY A 561 3.24 46.43 -17.20
C GLY A 561 3.01 44.99 -17.63
N TYR A 562 3.78 44.10 -17.06
CA TYR A 562 3.58 42.65 -17.26
C TYR A 562 3.57 41.90 -15.94
N ILE A 563 2.90 40.75 -15.93
CA ILE A 563 2.86 39.79 -14.86
C ILE A 563 3.58 38.53 -15.32
N ALA A 564 4.62 38.14 -14.59
CA ALA A 564 5.38 36.90 -14.85
C ALA A 564 4.81 35.80 -13.97
N MET A 565 4.54 34.66 -14.60
CA MET A 565 4.00 33.47 -13.95
C MET A 565 4.89 32.27 -14.23
N ALA A 566 4.97 31.38 -13.26
CA ALA A 566 5.66 30.11 -13.41
C ALA A 566 4.93 29.01 -12.66
N ASP A 567 5.10 27.78 -13.12
CA ASP A 567 4.74 26.63 -12.31
C ASP A 567 5.75 26.48 -11.17
N THR A 568 5.26 26.33 -9.95
CA THR A 568 6.08 26.29 -8.73
C THR A 568 6.41 24.87 -8.35
N THR A 569 7.64 24.67 -7.82
CA THR A 569 8.08 23.35 -7.33
C THR A 569 7.23 22.89 -6.14
N ARG A 570 7.01 21.58 -6.05
CA ARG A 570 6.32 21.00 -4.89
C ARG A 570 7.18 21.11 -3.64
N GLN A 571 6.48 21.15 -2.50
CA GLN A 571 7.14 21.14 -1.20
C GLN A 571 8.02 19.89 -1.05
N GLY A 572 9.25 20.06 -0.55
CA GLY A 572 10.18 18.97 -0.31
C GLY A 572 10.81 18.34 -1.57
N ALA A 573 10.61 18.92 -2.78
CA ALA A 573 11.18 18.36 -4.00
C ALA A 573 12.72 18.28 -3.95
N ALA A 574 13.40 19.36 -3.59
CA ALA A 574 14.86 19.38 -3.46
C ALA A 574 15.37 18.42 -2.38
N GLU A 575 14.68 18.37 -1.23
CA GLU A 575 15.00 17.42 -0.14
C GLU A 575 14.85 15.97 -0.61
N ALA A 576 13.76 15.68 -1.36
CA ALA A 576 13.50 14.34 -1.90
C ALA A 576 14.61 13.90 -2.88
N MET A 577 15.05 14.78 -3.79
CA MET A 577 16.13 14.48 -4.72
C MET A 577 17.45 14.22 -3.98
N ALA A 578 17.77 15.06 -2.99
CA ALA A 578 18.95 14.88 -2.17
C ALA A 578 18.95 13.56 -1.38
N ASP A 579 17.80 13.19 -0.82
CA ASP A 579 17.65 11.95 -0.05
C ASP A 579 17.73 10.70 -0.94
N LEU A 580 17.11 10.71 -2.13
CA LEU A 580 17.23 9.63 -3.10
C LEU A 580 18.69 9.41 -3.53
N SER A 581 19.43 10.51 -3.78
CA SER A 581 20.86 10.45 -4.09
C SER A 581 21.67 9.85 -2.95
N LYS A 582 21.44 10.28 -1.68
CA LYS A 582 22.09 9.69 -0.50
C LYS A 582 21.76 8.20 -0.32
N MET A 583 20.56 7.78 -0.73
CA MET A 583 20.16 6.38 -0.71
C MET A 583 20.83 5.55 -1.81
N GLY A 584 21.66 6.15 -2.67
CA GLY A 584 22.39 5.45 -3.72
C GLY A 584 21.54 5.14 -4.98
N VAL A 585 20.55 5.98 -5.27
CA VAL A 585 19.93 6.00 -6.60
C VAL A 585 20.94 6.63 -7.56
N ALA A 586 21.33 5.88 -8.58
CA ALA A 586 22.46 6.23 -9.43
C ALA A 586 22.14 7.36 -10.42
N SER A 587 20.88 7.54 -10.80
CA SER A 587 20.46 8.56 -11.77
C SER A 587 19.06 9.06 -11.45
N LEU A 588 18.91 10.38 -11.41
CA LEU A 588 17.64 11.09 -11.27
C LEU A 588 17.52 11.99 -12.50
N VAL A 589 16.50 11.77 -13.34
CA VAL A 589 16.36 12.38 -14.66
C VAL A 589 15.02 13.08 -14.78
N MET A 590 14.99 14.34 -15.18
CA MET A 590 13.75 15.02 -15.55
C MET A 590 13.41 14.71 -17.02
N LEU A 591 12.18 14.30 -17.28
CA LEU A 591 11.64 14.03 -18.61
C LEU A 591 10.45 14.96 -18.84
N THR A 592 10.58 15.94 -19.76
CA THR A 592 9.51 16.93 -19.96
C THR A 592 9.32 17.31 -21.43
N GLY A 593 8.07 17.64 -21.79
CA GLY A 593 7.75 18.23 -23.09
C GLY A 593 8.06 19.71 -23.21
N ASP A 594 8.42 20.37 -22.11
CA ASP A 594 8.70 21.81 -22.06
C ASP A 594 10.03 22.17 -22.74
N HIS A 595 10.20 23.46 -23.00
CA HIS A 595 11.46 24.01 -23.51
C HIS A 595 12.62 23.83 -22.51
N ALA A 596 13.83 23.67 -23.04
CA ALA A 596 15.05 23.40 -22.27
C ALA A 596 15.27 24.43 -21.13
N ALA A 597 15.07 25.74 -21.40
CA ALA A 597 15.29 26.79 -20.43
C ALA A 597 14.40 26.64 -19.18
N THR A 598 13.10 26.33 -19.36
CA THR A 598 12.18 26.09 -18.24
C THR A 598 12.57 24.85 -17.45
N ALA A 599 12.94 23.78 -18.17
CA ALA A 599 13.33 22.52 -17.57
C ALA A 599 14.64 22.64 -16.75
N GLU A 600 15.64 23.33 -17.28
CA GLU A 600 16.94 23.58 -16.61
C GLU A 600 16.78 24.44 -15.35
N ARG A 601 15.91 25.46 -15.37
CA ARG A 601 15.61 26.27 -14.21
C ARG A 601 15.04 25.41 -13.07
N ILE A 602 13.98 24.63 -13.34
CA ILE A 602 13.36 23.76 -12.34
C ILE A 602 14.34 22.69 -11.85
N ALA A 603 15.12 22.08 -12.77
CA ALA A 603 16.13 21.09 -12.42
C ALA A 603 17.19 21.65 -11.47
N THR A 604 17.68 22.87 -11.73
CA THR A 604 18.65 23.56 -10.87
C THR A 604 18.05 23.82 -9.49
N GLU A 605 16.80 24.26 -9.42
CA GLU A 605 16.11 24.54 -8.16
C GLU A 605 15.97 23.28 -7.28
N VAL A 606 15.70 22.13 -7.88
CA VAL A 606 15.54 20.86 -7.14
C VAL A 606 16.83 20.02 -7.07
N GLY A 607 17.93 20.47 -7.65
CA GLY A 607 19.22 19.79 -7.61
C GLY A 607 19.34 18.59 -8.57
N LEU A 608 18.59 18.58 -9.66
CA LEU A 608 18.72 17.60 -10.75
C LEU A 608 19.77 18.06 -11.78
N THR A 609 20.58 17.11 -12.26
CA THR A 609 21.65 17.38 -13.24
C THR A 609 21.39 16.79 -14.61
N ASP A 610 20.48 15.82 -14.73
CA ASP A 610 20.10 15.20 -16.02
C ASP A 610 18.70 15.63 -16.40
N VAL A 611 18.60 16.32 -17.54
CA VAL A 611 17.35 16.91 -18.04
C VAL A 611 17.17 16.54 -19.51
N ARG A 612 16.02 16.00 -19.85
CA ARG A 612 15.60 15.74 -21.24
C ARG A 612 14.33 16.54 -21.50
N ALA A 613 14.49 17.62 -22.26
CA ALA A 613 13.44 18.59 -22.57
C ALA A 613 12.90 18.39 -24.01
N GLY A 614 11.74 18.96 -24.29
CA GLY A 614 11.13 18.92 -25.63
C GLY A 614 10.65 17.53 -26.06
N LEU A 615 10.36 16.63 -25.12
CA LEU A 615 9.97 15.25 -25.39
C LEU A 615 8.49 15.13 -25.73
N LEU A 616 8.16 14.48 -26.82
CA LEU A 616 6.81 13.97 -27.07
C LEU A 616 6.51 12.75 -26.18
N PRO A 617 5.25 12.35 -26.00
CA PRO A 617 4.91 11.18 -25.18
C PRO A 617 5.65 9.89 -25.59
N ALA A 618 5.86 9.66 -26.89
CA ALA A 618 6.63 8.52 -27.39
C ALA A 618 8.13 8.62 -27.04
N ASP A 619 8.69 9.82 -27.03
CA ASP A 619 10.10 10.04 -26.68
C ASP A 619 10.32 9.83 -25.17
N LYS A 620 9.34 10.15 -24.32
CA LYS A 620 9.39 9.83 -22.89
C LYS A 620 9.46 8.32 -22.66
N VAL A 621 8.67 7.53 -23.41
CA VAL A 621 8.72 6.07 -23.35
C VAL A 621 10.10 5.56 -23.76
N ALA A 622 10.62 6.03 -24.89
CA ALA A 622 11.96 5.64 -25.36
C ALA A 622 13.07 6.01 -24.35
N ALA A 623 12.94 7.19 -23.71
CA ALA A 623 13.87 7.61 -22.66
C ALA A 623 13.83 6.67 -21.42
N VAL A 624 12.66 6.23 -21.01
CA VAL A 624 12.48 5.27 -19.90
C VAL A 624 13.07 3.90 -20.28
N GLU A 625 12.86 3.43 -21.51
CA GLU A 625 13.43 2.17 -22.02
C GLU A 625 14.96 2.22 -22.10
N GLU A 626 15.52 3.35 -22.52
CA GLU A 626 16.98 3.57 -22.53
C GLU A 626 17.55 3.52 -21.10
N LEU A 627 16.92 4.21 -20.15
CA LEU A 627 17.30 4.16 -18.74
C LEU A 627 17.22 2.72 -18.20
N ARG A 628 16.17 1.98 -18.57
CA ARG A 628 15.98 0.59 -18.17
C ARG A 628 17.06 -0.33 -18.78
N ALA A 629 17.43 -0.13 -20.04
CA ALA A 629 18.53 -0.85 -20.65
C ALA A 629 19.88 -0.59 -19.96
N LYS A 630 20.11 0.65 -19.49
CA LYS A 630 21.35 1.07 -18.83
C LYS A 630 21.44 0.66 -17.37
N TYR A 631 20.35 0.81 -16.60
CA TYR A 631 20.35 0.66 -15.14
C TYR A 631 19.62 -0.60 -14.64
N GLY A 632 18.84 -1.26 -15.49
CA GLY A 632 18.00 -2.42 -15.16
C GLY A 632 16.66 -1.99 -14.57
N ASN A 633 16.57 -1.82 -13.24
CA ASN A 633 15.34 -1.40 -12.59
C ASN A 633 15.22 0.12 -12.54
N VAL A 634 14.17 0.65 -13.16
CA VAL A 634 13.87 2.08 -13.28
C VAL A 634 12.47 2.36 -12.78
N ALA A 635 12.32 3.41 -11.98
CA ALA A 635 11.03 3.98 -11.65
C ALA A 635 10.72 5.19 -12.54
N MET A 636 9.45 5.39 -12.88
CA MET A 636 8.95 6.61 -13.50
C MET A 636 7.93 7.25 -12.56
N VAL A 637 8.07 8.54 -12.31
CA VAL A 637 7.15 9.33 -11.47
C VAL A 637 6.44 10.34 -12.36
N GLY A 638 5.11 10.35 -12.36
CA GLY A 638 4.27 11.20 -13.18
C GLY A 638 2.97 11.58 -12.46
N ASP A 639 2.07 12.30 -13.14
CA ASP A 639 0.73 12.66 -12.66
C ASP A 639 -0.32 11.57 -12.94
N GLY A 640 0.02 10.55 -13.74
CA GLY A 640 -0.86 9.46 -14.14
C GLY A 640 -1.84 9.79 -15.26
N ILE A 641 -1.83 11.00 -15.80
CA ILE A 641 -2.73 11.42 -16.89
C ILE A 641 -2.00 11.36 -18.22
N ASN A 642 -0.99 12.18 -18.39
CA ASN A 642 -0.25 12.29 -19.67
C ASN A 642 0.90 11.28 -19.80
N ASP A 643 1.39 10.78 -18.67
CA ASP A 643 2.57 9.93 -18.59
C ASP A 643 2.26 8.44 -18.48
N THR A 644 0.99 8.04 -18.60
CA THR A 644 0.55 6.63 -18.52
C THR A 644 1.42 5.68 -19.36
N PRO A 645 1.79 5.97 -20.63
CA PRO A 645 2.65 5.09 -21.40
C PRO A 645 4.07 4.98 -20.83
N ALA A 646 4.64 6.09 -20.33
CA ALA A 646 5.97 6.11 -19.72
C ALA A 646 5.99 5.41 -18.36
N LEU A 647 4.93 5.56 -17.54
CA LEU A 647 4.74 4.83 -16.30
C LEU A 647 4.69 3.31 -16.54
N ALA A 648 3.96 2.87 -17.57
CA ALA A 648 3.84 1.46 -17.94
C ALA A 648 5.15 0.86 -18.50
N ALA A 649 6.00 1.67 -19.14
CA ALA A 649 7.30 1.23 -19.67
C ALA A 649 8.36 1.06 -18.59
N ALA A 650 8.21 1.69 -17.44
CA ALA A 650 9.10 1.58 -16.30
C ALA A 650 9.03 0.20 -15.62
N SER A 651 9.97 -0.12 -14.75
CA SER A 651 9.87 -1.29 -13.87
C SER A 651 8.83 -1.08 -12.76
N VAL A 652 8.65 0.19 -12.34
CA VAL A 652 7.61 0.64 -11.42
C VAL A 652 7.16 2.03 -11.83
N GLY A 653 5.87 2.17 -12.12
CA GLY A 653 5.23 3.46 -12.35
C GLY A 653 4.68 4.03 -11.04
N LEU A 654 5.06 5.26 -10.70
CA LEU A 654 4.54 5.97 -9.53
C LEU A 654 3.73 7.19 -9.99
N ALA A 655 2.54 7.37 -9.42
CA ALA A 655 1.74 8.56 -9.67
C ALA A 655 1.63 9.43 -8.43
N MET A 656 1.67 10.75 -8.66
CA MET A 656 1.37 11.77 -7.65
C MET A 656 -0.11 12.13 -7.73
N GLY A 657 -0.77 12.27 -6.56
CA GLY A 657 -2.14 12.76 -6.49
C GLY A 657 -3.20 11.67 -6.25
N ARG A 658 -4.46 12.12 -6.18
CA ARG A 658 -5.64 11.33 -5.77
C ARG A 658 -6.64 11.11 -6.89
N THR A 659 -6.30 11.46 -8.11
CA THR A 659 -7.21 11.29 -9.25
C THR A 659 -7.53 9.81 -9.47
N ALA A 660 -8.76 9.51 -9.89
CA ALA A 660 -9.15 8.14 -10.21
C ALA A 660 -8.20 7.50 -11.22
N GLN A 661 -7.75 8.28 -12.21
CA GLN A 661 -6.83 7.83 -13.23
C GLN A 661 -5.44 7.48 -12.67
N ALA A 662 -4.87 8.31 -11.76
CA ALA A 662 -3.62 8.00 -11.08
C ALA A 662 -3.74 6.71 -10.26
N LEU A 663 -4.86 6.53 -9.56
CA LEU A 663 -5.18 5.33 -8.81
C LEU A 663 -5.33 4.08 -9.68
N GLU A 664 -5.77 4.21 -10.94
CA GLU A 664 -5.95 3.07 -11.84
C GLU A 664 -4.69 2.70 -12.63
N THR A 665 -3.87 3.66 -13.00
CA THR A 665 -2.75 3.45 -13.94
C THR A 665 -1.42 3.13 -13.28
N ALA A 666 -1.09 3.77 -12.16
CA ALA A 666 0.21 3.59 -11.51
C ALA A 666 0.29 2.32 -10.64
N ASP A 667 1.48 1.78 -10.50
CA ASP A 667 1.81 0.63 -9.63
C ASP A 667 1.91 1.04 -8.15
N VAL A 668 2.34 2.28 -7.92
CA VAL A 668 2.43 2.92 -6.60
C VAL A 668 1.84 4.31 -6.69
N VAL A 669 1.02 4.69 -5.72
CA VAL A 669 0.39 6.02 -5.68
C VAL A 669 0.82 6.77 -4.43
N LEU A 670 1.27 7.99 -4.61
CA LEU A 670 1.61 8.94 -3.55
C LEU A 670 0.42 9.89 -3.38
N LEU A 671 -0.32 9.76 -2.28
CA LEU A 671 -1.60 10.47 -2.06
C LEU A 671 -1.43 11.94 -1.67
N GLY A 672 -0.27 12.31 -1.13
CA GLY A 672 0.04 13.68 -0.73
C GLY A 672 0.65 14.50 -1.86
N ASP A 673 0.73 15.82 -1.62
CA ASP A 673 1.42 16.77 -2.48
C ASP A 673 2.92 16.89 -2.15
N ASP A 674 3.37 16.15 -1.14
CA ASP A 674 4.75 16.18 -0.65
C ASP A 674 5.62 15.10 -1.32
N LEU A 675 6.59 15.53 -2.09
CA LEU A 675 7.49 14.62 -2.82
C LEU A 675 8.40 13.80 -1.89
N ARG A 676 8.53 14.16 -0.58
CA ARG A 676 9.25 13.37 0.43
C ARG A 676 8.66 11.99 0.69
N GLN A 677 7.42 11.75 0.27
CA GLN A 677 6.81 10.41 0.28
C GLN A 677 7.57 9.42 -0.62
N LEU A 678 8.22 9.89 -1.69
CA LEU A 678 8.97 9.01 -2.59
C LEU A 678 10.22 8.41 -1.95
N PRO A 679 11.15 9.19 -1.34
CA PRO A 679 12.25 8.60 -0.55
C PRO A 679 11.77 7.68 0.57
N PHE A 680 10.65 8.00 1.23
CA PHE A 680 10.04 7.12 2.23
C PHE A 680 9.62 5.79 1.60
N ALA A 681 8.92 5.80 0.45
CA ALA A 681 8.50 4.59 -0.26
C ALA A 681 9.68 3.68 -0.65
N VAL A 682 10.76 4.27 -1.20
CA VAL A 682 11.98 3.54 -1.56
C VAL A 682 12.68 2.96 -0.32
N ARG A 683 12.75 3.71 0.77
CA ARG A 683 13.33 3.25 2.05
C ARG A 683 12.54 2.09 2.62
N LEU A 684 11.22 2.21 2.68
CA LEU A 684 10.31 1.16 3.16
C LEU A 684 10.46 -0.11 2.34
N ALA A 685 10.48 0.00 1.01
CA ALA A 685 10.68 -1.11 0.11
C ALA A 685 12.02 -1.84 0.34
N ARG A 686 13.12 -1.09 0.49
CA ARG A 686 14.45 -1.65 0.79
C ARG A 686 14.51 -2.32 2.16
N MET A 687 13.93 -1.70 3.19
CA MET A 687 13.85 -2.28 4.53
C MET A 687 13.04 -3.59 4.53
N ALA A 688 11.89 -3.62 3.86
CA ALA A 688 11.06 -4.81 3.76
C ALA A 688 11.81 -5.96 3.10
N MET A 689 12.46 -5.72 1.95
CA MET A 689 13.21 -6.75 1.23
C MET A 689 14.46 -7.20 1.99
N ASN A 690 15.12 -6.30 2.73
CA ASN A 690 16.22 -6.71 3.62
C ASN A 690 15.73 -7.59 4.77
N THR A 691 14.59 -7.24 5.37
CA THR A 691 13.95 -8.06 6.42
C THR A 691 13.60 -9.46 5.89
N VAL A 692 13.04 -9.56 4.68
CA VAL A 692 12.78 -10.86 4.02
C VAL A 692 14.07 -11.66 3.87
N ARG A 693 15.15 -11.05 3.37
CA ARG A 693 16.45 -11.74 3.20
C ARG A 693 17.02 -12.24 4.52
N VAL A 694 17.00 -11.40 5.56
CA VAL A 694 17.48 -11.77 6.90
C VAL A 694 16.65 -12.91 7.47
N ASN A 695 15.34 -12.86 7.34
CA ASN A 695 14.43 -13.90 7.82
C ASN A 695 14.67 -15.26 7.10
N VAL A 696 14.86 -15.20 5.78
CA VAL A 696 15.18 -16.39 4.97
C VAL A 696 16.51 -16.98 5.40
N ALA A 697 17.55 -16.15 5.54
CA ALA A 697 18.88 -16.60 5.98
C ALA A 697 18.86 -17.21 7.39
N LEU A 698 18.15 -16.58 8.33
CA LEU A 698 17.99 -17.08 9.69
C LEU A 698 17.25 -18.43 9.70
N SER A 699 16.14 -18.54 8.96
CA SER A 699 15.36 -19.78 8.88
C SER A 699 16.18 -20.95 8.31
N ILE A 700 16.94 -20.71 7.25
CA ILE A 700 17.80 -21.74 6.64
C ILE A 700 18.96 -22.08 7.59
N GLY A 701 19.60 -21.08 8.21
CA GLY A 701 20.73 -21.27 9.11
C GLY A 701 20.38 -22.16 10.30
N ILE A 702 19.25 -21.88 10.98
CA ILE A 702 18.78 -22.70 12.12
C ILE A 702 18.50 -24.12 11.66
N LYS A 703 17.86 -24.31 10.48
CA LYS A 703 17.57 -25.65 9.95
C LYS A 703 18.84 -26.46 9.65
N VAL A 704 19.86 -25.84 9.07
CA VAL A 704 21.15 -26.52 8.82
C VAL A 704 21.79 -26.96 10.12
N VAL A 705 21.77 -26.13 11.17
CA VAL A 705 22.30 -26.50 12.49
C VAL A 705 21.56 -27.72 13.05
N PHE A 706 20.22 -27.69 13.07
CA PHE A 706 19.44 -28.82 13.60
C PHE A 706 19.54 -30.07 12.74
N PHE A 707 19.67 -29.94 11.43
CA PHE A 707 19.95 -31.07 10.52
C PHE A 707 21.25 -31.79 10.92
N VAL A 708 22.31 -31.03 11.17
CA VAL A 708 23.60 -31.59 11.63
C VAL A 708 23.45 -32.22 13.00
N LEU A 709 22.77 -31.58 13.96
CA LEU A 709 22.56 -32.13 15.31
C LEU A 709 21.81 -33.46 15.28
N VAL A 710 20.80 -33.60 14.42
CA VAL A 710 20.07 -34.88 14.24
C VAL A 710 20.96 -35.96 13.67
N LEU A 711 21.79 -35.67 12.65
CA LEU A 711 22.69 -36.67 12.05
C LEU A 711 23.72 -37.18 13.03
N ILE A 712 24.31 -36.31 13.87
CA ILE A 712 25.29 -36.71 14.90
C ILE A 712 24.64 -37.39 16.12
N GLY A 713 23.28 -37.46 16.17
CA GLY A 713 22.55 -38.12 17.25
C GLY A 713 22.38 -37.28 18.52
N SER A 714 22.63 -35.95 18.46
CA SER A 714 22.46 -35.01 19.57
C SER A 714 21.14 -34.25 19.49
N GLY A 715 20.35 -34.41 18.44
CA GLY A 715 19.08 -33.73 18.22
C GLY A 715 17.89 -34.65 18.46
N SER A 716 16.91 -34.19 19.27
CA SER A 716 15.62 -34.87 19.44
C SER A 716 14.53 -34.29 18.54
N MET A 717 13.46 -35.06 18.28
CA MET A 717 12.34 -34.60 17.45
C MET A 717 11.65 -33.37 18.06
N TRP A 718 11.43 -33.33 19.36
CA TRP A 718 10.77 -32.20 20.03
C TRP A 718 11.62 -30.93 20.00
N MET A 719 12.97 -31.05 20.13
CA MET A 719 13.87 -29.91 19.98
C MET A 719 13.78 -29.31 18.57
N ALA A 720 13.65 -30.16 17.55
CA ALA A 720 13.47 -29.73 16.17
C ALA A 720 12.17 -28.91 15.97
N VAL A 721 11.05 -29.38 16.54
CA VAL A 721 9.78 -28.65 16.48
C VAL A 721 9.86 -27.34 17.26
N LEU A 722 10.46 -27.35 18.44
CA LEU A 722 10.60 -26.13 19.28
C LEU A 722 11.47 -25.07 18.57
N ALA A 723 12.54 -25.51 17.88
CA ALA A 723 13.39 -24.62 17.11
C ALA A 723 12.65 -24.03 15.89
N ASP A 724 11.82 -24.82 15.21
CA ASP A 724 11.00 -24.34 14.08
C ASP A 724 9.94 -23.35 14.54
N LEU A 725 9.23 -23.64 15.64
CA LEU A 725 8.29 -22.74 16.29
C LEU A 725 8.96 -21.43 16.71
N GLY A 726 10.11 -21.52 17.40
CA GLY A 726 10.87 -20.34 17.83
C GLY A 726 11.33 -19.49 16.63
N THR A 727 11.79 -20.15 15.57
CA THR A 727 12.19 -19.47 14.32
C THR A 727 10.99 -18.80 13.65
N SER A 728 9.85 -19.49 13.56
CA SER A 728 8.62 -18.93 12.97
C SER A 728 8.15 -17.69 13.71
N LEU A 729 8.18 -17.72 15.05
CA LEU A 729 7.83 -16.56 15.88
C LEU A 729 8.82 -15.39 15.70
N LEU A 730 10.11 -15.68 15.68
CA LEU A 730 11.15 -14.65 15.50
C LEU A 730 11.05 -13.97 14.14
N VAL A 731 10.94 -14.72 13.05
CA VAL A 731 10.86 -14.13 11.70
C VAL A 731 9.54 -13.38 11.48
N THR A 732 8.45 -13.87 12.08
CA THR A 732 7.16 -13.19 12.02
C THR A 732 7.20 -11.89 12.82
N ALA A 733 7.72 -11.89 14.05
CA ALA A 733 7.89 -10.68 14.85
C ALA A 733 8.80 -9.66 14.15
N ASN A 734 9.90 -10.13 13.52
CA ASN A 734 10.77 -9.27 12.72
C ASN A 734 10.06 -8.69 11.50
N GLY A 735 9.22 -9.47 10.81
CA GLY A 735 8.37 -8.99 9.69
C GLY A 735 7.36 -7.94 10.14
N MET A 736 6.70 -8.17 11.28
CA MET A 736 5.71 -7.23 11.85
C MET A 736 6.33 -5.90 12.31
N ARG A 737 7.64 -5.79 12.49
CA ARG A 737 8.31 -4.49 12.74
C ARG A 737 8.08 -3.49 11.61
N MET A 738 7.75 -3.96 10.42
CA MET A 738 7.44 -3.10 9.27
C MET A 738 6.10 -2.36 9.43
N LEU A 739 5.26 -2.71 10.39
CA LEU A 739 4.01 -1.99 10.71
C LEU A 739 4.25 -0.63 11.42
N ARG A 740 5.43 -0.43 11.96
CA ARG A 740 5.86 0.81 12.66
C ARG A 740 6.67 1.68 11.70
#